data_560b96ce01c32e38a538fea06002689b
#
_entry.id   560b96ce01c32e38a538fea06002689b
#
_cell.length_a   1.000
_cell.length_b   1.000
_cell.length_c   1.000
_cell.angle_alpha   90.00
_cell.angle_beta   90.00
_cell.angle_gamma   90.00
#
_symmetry.space_group_name_H-M   'P 1'
#
loop_
_entity.id
_entity.type
_entity.pdbx_description
1 polymer ?
#
loop_
_entity_poly.entity_id
_entity_poly.type
_entity_poly.pdbx_seq_one_letter_code
_entity_poly.pdbx_strand_id
1 'polypeptide(L)'
;MMRPVLFAAIILLTLTTTAPALVYVEKKGVLFYFPENETEIAAALTEKMPEFISFLAQKGLAINHPLHVILDDKLDEPQVKVHVIPHREIRIPLRAPGVLEDGYTRENPWAYFLFKGLCLQGIYGIRSGIPGVLHKGFGDIVSPNVIIPPWVDDGICGLLYAKYRGIEIQDPLEAAVFHASPPPDLDIISHHPQIWPGYHGYRIYGKPFIHWLNREYGWSKILEFLQLHGRGIVPFEIDLKAIKVFGKTGAALWSDFQKAYTREIPAGQGLLITGYWGEPFVYWNRAGVYPGKIQVRQRGRYGYVEPDGTLWVSQYDQMARLYKYSKGTVVSMDFKPVWDPGPGRVAVTRLGHRPYLIIFADDARGGFRHARRSDRDHALLIAAPAGVIQLPGPVRDGQGRIAVAANTAGNWDIWVYDDQWHRLTKTPSIEMDPWWEGDSLVYASNLSGKFQIHAADQNQLTQSAYGAILPRHGKYLNLTGRGWKLQNYKLGQVAFAGLAYPMDARIEAPAGHSPMETKPYTPFKSLWPNYIRPDLFAAATDLQIGIATKSRDVTGNYIFDAGIRYSFDTNFLALGAAIQVRRIGARYTRYPLSYTTALDQTVDEARNEVKLFWRPIEEKTISIEDLLRAADGLELGEGLELSVNWRTWKPLEGEGSYRDEGWAALSFVKHWGILGGWGNLEIFTENRQSLSLGINLLFGDQIISVMDLMAGRAWGEPTLGHTTFRIGGNIGEGYFTRNPSRLFP
;
A
#
# COMPACT_ATOMS: atom_id res chain seq x y z
N MET A 1 -9.48 -38.88 -16.48
CA MET A 1 -9.03 -37.99 -15.40
C MET A 1 -9.18 -36.47 -15.73
N MET A 2 -8.97 -35.94 -16.93
CA MET A 2 -9.14 -34.51 -17.26
C MET A 2 -10.60 -33.97 -17.19
N ARG A 3 -11.61 -34.80 -17.39
CA ARG A 3 -13.02 -34.34 -17.41
C ARG A 3 -13.55 -33.73 -16.10
N PRO A 4 -13.31 -34.29 -14.89
CA PRO A 4 -13.82 -33.68 -13.66
C PRO A 4 -13.11 -32.36 -13.30
N VAL A 5 -11.83 -32.21 -13.64
CA VAL A 5 -11.07 -30.96 -13.40
C VAL A 5 -11.58 -29.85 -14.31
N LEU A 6 -11.89 -30.16 -15.56
CA LEU A 6 -12.46 -29.19 -16.51
C LEU A 6 -13.90 -28.78 -16.10
N PHE A 7 -14.70 -29.71 -15.56
CA PHE A 7 -16.04 -29.44 -15.08
C PHE A 7 -16.04 -28.58 -13.79
N ALA A 8 -15.13 -28.85 -12.86
CA ALA A 8 -14.93 -28.02 -11.67
C ALA A 8 -14.45 -26.61 -12.03
N ALA A 9 -13.56 -26.47 -13.01
CA ALA A 9 -13.11 -25.16 -13.52
C ALA A 9 -14.25 -24.37 -14.19
N ILE A 10 -15.15 -25.03 -14.88
CA ILE A 10 -16.33 -24.40 -15.52
C ILE A 10 -17.35 -23.94 -14.48
N ILE A 11 -17.62 -24.73 -13.44
CA ILE A 11 -18.51 -24.33 -12.33
C ILE A 11 -17.91 -23.14 -11.55
N LEU A 12 -16.61 -23.11 -11.35
CA LEU A 12 -15.89 -22.00 -10.70
C LEU A 12 -16.01 -20.68 -11.49
N LEU A 13 -16.10 -20.74 -12.81
CA LEU A 13 -16.23 -19.57 -13.69
C LEU A 13 -17.64 -18.94 -13.63
N THR A 14 -18.66 -19.66 -13.15
CA THR A 14 -20.06 -19.18 -13.14
C THR A 14 -20.52 -18.52 -11.84
N LEU A 15 -19.71 -18.54 -10.79
CA LEU A 15 -20.04 -17.92 -9.50
C LEU A 15 -19.75 -16.39 -9.53
N THR A 16 -20.60 -15.65 -10.22
CA THR A 16 -20.57 -14.18 -10.21
C THR A 16 -21.30 -13.64 -8.98
N THR A 17 -20.59 -12.89 -8.14
CA THR A 17 -21.19 -12.05 -7.10
C THR A 17 -21.17 -10.59 -7.53
N THR A 18 -22.17 -9.85 -7.11
CA THR A 18 -22.40 -8.42 -7.38
C THR A 18 -21.35 -7.52 -6.74
N ALA A 19 -20.14 -7.50 -7.28
CA ALA A 19 -19.23 -6.37 -7.13
C ALA A 19 -19.67 -5.28 -8.14
N PRO A 20 -19.41 -3.97 -7.89
CA PRO A 20 -19.65 -2.94 -8.90
C PRO A 20 -18.97 -3.38 -10.20
N ALA A 21 -19.71 -3.24 -11.31
CA ALA A 21 -19.21 -3.69 -12.61
C ALA A 21 -17.92 -2.96 -12.93
N LEU A 22 -16.82 -3.72 -13.01
CA LEU A 22 -15.54 -3.20 -13.48
C LEU A 22 -15.60 -3.19 -15.01
N VAL A 23 -15.25 -2.06 -15.60
CA VAL A 23 -15.16 -1.88 -17.04
C VAL A 23 -13.75 -1.49 -17.43
N TYR A 24 -13.41 -1.60 -18.71
CA TYR A 24 -12.14 -1.13 -19.22
C TYR A 24 -12.23 -0.48 -20.59
N VAL A 25 -11.24 0.32 -20.88
CA VAL A 25 -10.97 0.91 -22.21
C VAL A 25 -9.55 0.53 -22.60
N GLU A 26 -9.34 0.23 -23.88
CA GLU A 26 -8.02 -0.05 -24.44
C GLU A 26 -7.60 1.10 -25.38
N LYS A 27 -6.48 1.75 -25.10
CA LYS A 27 -5.96 2.86 -25.89
C LYS A 27 -4.44 2.78 -26.00
N LYS A 28 -3.90 2.66 -27.22
CA LYS A 28 -2.46 2.61 -27.50
C LYS A 28 -1.68 1.57 -26.66
N GLY A 29 -2.22 0.37 -26.48
CA GLY A 29 -1.58 -0.71 -25.70
C GLY A 29 -1.66 -0.55 -24.19
N VAL A 30 -2.42 0.45 -23.69
CA VAL A 30 -2.78 0.61 -22.29
C VAL A 30 -4.21 0.15 -22.08
N LEU A 31 -4.41 -0.76 -21.10
CA LEU A 31 -5.72 -1.18 -20.64
C LEU A 31 -6.05 -0.40 -19.36
N PHE A 32 -7.07 0.43 -19.42
CA PHE A 32 -7.49 1.29 -18.32
C PHE A 32 -8.76 0.74 -17.67
N TYR A 33 -8.65 0.24 -16.44
CA TYR A 33 -9.73 -0.40 -15.69
C TYR A 33 -10.28 0.55 -14.62
N PHE A 34 -11.61 0.59 -14.47
CA PHE A 34 -12.27 1.46 -13.49
C PHE A 34 -13.67 0.96 -13.14
N PRO A 35 -14.19 1.29 -11.94
CA PRO A 35 -15.61 1.08 -11.63
C PRO A 35 -16.49 1.89 -12.58
N GLU A 36 -17.59 1.30 -13.06
CA GLU A 36 -18.47 1.93 -14.05
C GLU A 36 -18.99 3.31 -13.63
N ASN A 37 -19.19 3.53 -12.33
CA ASN A 37 -19.61 4.83 -11.77
C ASN A 37 -18.48 5.89 -11.75
N GLU A 38 -17.25 5.54 -12.13
CA GLU A 38 -16.07 6.43 -12.17
C GLU A 38 -15.67 6.83 -13.60
N THR A 39 -16.59 6.74 -14.54
CA THR A 39 -16.37 7.01 -15.97
C THR A 39 -15.87 8.42 -16.25
N GLU A 40 -16.30 9.41 -15.48
CA GLU A 40 -15.88 10.81 -15.63
C GLU A 40 -14.36 10.98 -15.39
N ILE A 41 -13.85 10.50 -14.26
CA ILE A 41 -12.41 10.54 -13.96
C ILE A 41 -11.64 9.70 -14.98
N ALA A 42 -12.11 8.51 -15.30
CA ALA A 42 -11.46 7.63 -16.26
C ALA A 42 -11.34 8.28 -17.65
N ALA A 43 -12.40 8.97 -18.12
CA ALA A 43 -12.37 9.70 -19.38
C ALA A 43 -11.31 10.81 -19.38
N ALA A 44 -11.30 11.65 -18.34
CA ALA A 44 -10.32 12.72 -18.19
C ALA A 44 -8.87 12.21 -18.20
N LEU A 45 -8.61 11.08 -17.52
CA LEU A 45 -7.28 10.49 -17.45
C LEU A 45 -6.86 9.82 -18.75
N THR A 46 -7.76 9.09 -19.40
CA THR A 46 -7.49 8.44 -20.69
C THR A 46 -7.29 9.44 -21.83
N GLU A 47 -7.88 10.63 -21.75
CA GLU A 47 -7.63 11.72 -22.69
C GLU A 47 -6.22 12.29 -22.53
N LYS A 48 -5.75 12.54 -21.29
CA LYS A 48 -4.41 13.10 -20.99
C LYS A 48 -3.27 12.08 -21.14
N MET A 49 -3.53 10.81 -20.99
CA MET A 49 -2.51 9.76 -20.97
C MET A 49 -1.59 9.75 -22.19
N PRO A 50 -2.04 9.92 -23.45
CA PRO A 50 -1.15 9.94 -24.61
C PRO A 50 -0.15 11.10 -24.60
N GLU A 51 -0.54 12.25 -24.06
CA GLU A 51 0.31 13.42 -23.91
C GLU A 51 1.42 13.15 -22.87
N PHE A 52 1.07 12.57 -21.72
CA PHE A 52 2.03 12.16 -20.70
C PHE A 52 3.05 11.16 -21.24
N ILE A 53 2.59 10.13 -21.94
CA ILE A 53 3.47 9.11 -22.56
C ILE A 53 4.42 9.79 -23.55
N SER A 54 3.92 10.69 -24.41
CA SER A 54 4.74 11.40 -25.37
C SER A 54 5.80 12.29 -24.70
N PHE A 55 5.42 13.03 -23.66
CA PHE A 55 6.35 13.86 -22.91
C PHE A 55 7.44 13.02 -22.24
N LEU A 56 7.07 11.92 -21.57
CA LEU A 56 8.03 11.02 -20.91
C LEU A 56 8.97 10.36 -21.93
N ALA A 57 8.46 9.95 -23.07
CA ALA A 57 9.29 9.38 -24.14
C ALA A 57 10.32 10.38 -24.66
N GLN A 58 9.97 11.67 -24.82
CA GLN A 58 10.91 12.74 -25.17
C GLN A 58 12.00 12.94 -24.10
N LYS A 59 11.74 12.55 -22.85
CA LYS A 59 12.72 12.55 -21.75
C LYS A 59 13.52 11.25 -21.66
N GLY A 60 13.34 10.31 -22.57
CA GLY A 60 14.04 9.02 -22.58
C GLY A 60 13.39 7.96 -21.69
N LEU A 61 12.16 8.21 -21.19
CA LEU A 61 11.40 7.29 -20.37
C LEU A 61 10.28 6.65 -21.20
N ALA A 62 10.63 5.64 -22.00
CA ALA A 62 9.68 4.91 -22.83
C ALA A 62 8.80 3.96 -21.97
N ILE A 63 7.51 3.93 -22.27
CA ILE A 63 6.56 3.04 -21.60
C ILE A 63 6.47 1.72 -22.37
N ASN A 64 6.67 0.62 -21.66
CA ASN A 64 6.53 -0.72 -22.21
C ASN A 64 5.07 -1.18 -22.18
N HIS A 65 4.65 -1.92 -23.19
CA HIS A 65 3.29 -2.46 -23.33
C HIS A 65 3.29 -4.00 -23.30
N PRO A 66 2.17 -4.65 -22.92
CA PRO A 66 0.93 -4.04 -22.39
C PRO A 66 1.14 -3.41 -21.02
N LEU A 67 0.35 -2.38 -20.70
CA LEU A 67 0.32 -1.72 -19.42
C LEU A 67 -1.12 -1.70 -18.88
N HIS A 68 -1.30 -2.05 -17.64
CA HIS A 68 -2.59 -2.03 -16.94
C HIS A 68 -2.64 -0.81 -16.00
N VAL A 69 -3.60 0.07 -16.19
CA VAL A 69 -3.89 1.19 -15.29
C VAL A 69 -5.23 0.94 -14.62
N ILE A 70 -5.27 1.01 -13.31
CA ILE A 70 -6.44 0.69 -12.51
C ILE A 70 -6.81 1.87 -11.62
N LEU A 71 -8.05 2.38 -11.72
CA LEU A 71 -8.64 3.19 -10.67
C LEU A 71 -9.12 2.26 -9.57
N ASP A 72 -8.43 2.29 -8.43
CA ASP A 72 -8.62 1.30 -7.37
C ASP A 72 -9.41 1.87 -6.20
N ASP A 73 -10.67 1.44 -6.09
CA ASP A 73 -11.57 1.85 -4.99
C ASP A 73 -11.21 1.21 -3.65
N LYS A 74 -10.31 0.23 -3.64
CA LYS A 74 -9.84 -0.44 -2.42
C LYS A 74 -8.61 0.24 -1.80
N LEU A 75 -8.00 1.21 -2.48
CA LEU A 75 -6.86 1.96 -1.99
C LEU A 75 -7.29 3.28 -1.36
N ASP A 76 -7.15 3.38 -0.05
CA ASP A 76 -7.38 4.64 0.69
C ASP A 76 -6.07 5.39 0.99
N GLU A 77 -4.93 4.76 0.80
CA GLU A 77 -3.64 5.44 0.81
C GLU A 77 -3.49 6.23 -0.50
N PRO A 78 -3.40 7.58 -0.46
CA PRO A 78 -3.34 8.40 -1.66
C PRO A 78 -1.91 8.42 -2.24
N GLN A 79 -1.46 7.25 -2.64
CA GLN A 79 -0.19 7.01 -3.32
C GLN A 79 -0.43 6.08 -4.51
N VAL A 80 0.17 6.44 -5.63
CA VAL A 80 0.18 5.54 -6.78
C VAL A 80 1.04 4.31 -6.45
N LYS A 81 0.50 3.12 -6.73
CA LYS A 81 1.27 1.86 -6.63
C LYS A 81 1.62 1.38 -8.03
N VAL A 82 2.89 1.05 -8.21
CA VAL A 82 3.41 0.62 -9.52
C VAL A 82 4.06 -0.74 -9.36
N HIS A 83 3.66 -1.68 -10.20
CA HIS A 83 4.21 -3.03 -10.24
C HIS A 83 4.73 -3.34 -11.65
N VAL A 84 5.79 -4.12 -11.74
CA VAL A 84 6.32 -4.64 -13.01
C VAL A 84 6.00 -6.12 -13.18
N ILE A 85 5.78 -6.83 -12.08
CA ILE A 85 5.36 -8.23 -12.03
C ILE A 85 4.10 -8.36 -11.13
N PRO A 86 3.18 -9.31 -11.41
CA PRO A 86 3.18 -10.32 -12.47
C PRO A 86 2.91 -9.75 -13.87
N HIS A 87 2.45 -8.52 -13.96
CA HIS A 87 2.28 -7.71 -15.17
C HIS A 87 2.52 -6.24 -14.82
N ARG A 88 2.79 -5.42 -15.85
CA ARG A 88 2.99 -3.97 -15.64
C ARG A 88 1.68 -3.32 -15.24
N GLU A 89 1.65 -2.73 -14.06
CA GLU A 89 0.45 -2.23 -13.43
C GLU A 89 0.69 -0.88 -12.76
N ILE A 90 -0.26 0.03 -12.91
CA ILE A 90 -0.35 1.30 -12.17
C ILE A 90 -1.69 1.31 -11.47
N ARG A 91 -1.70 1.36 -10.13
CA ARG A 91 -2.91 1.55 -9.34
C ARG A 91 -3.01 2.96 -8.84
N ILE A 92 -4.10 3.60 -9.19
CA ILE A 92 -4.42 4.99 -8.82
C ILE A 92 -5.55 4.94 -7.79
N PRO A 93 -5.33 5.42 -6.55
CA PRO A 93 -6.39 5.47 -5.56
C PRO A 93 -7.48 6.46 -5.97
N LEU A 94 -8.73 6.13 -5.69
CA LEU A 94 -9.85 7.05 -5.90
C LEU A 94 -9.91 8.15 -4.83
N ARG A 95 -9.31 7.92 -3.67
CA ARG A 95 -9.18 8.95 -2.64
C ARG A 95 -8.21 10.04 -3.08
N ALA A 96 -8.67 11.29 -3.06
CA ALA A 96 -7.78 12.44 -3.25
C ALA A 96 -6.86 12.63 -2.03
N PRO A 97 -5.64 13.21 -2.21
CA PRO A 97 -4.73 13.45 -1.10
C PRO A 97 -5.25 14.53 -0.15
N GLY A 98 -5.07 14.30 1.15
CA GLY A 98 -5.23 15.30 2.19
C GLY A 98 -3.96 16.15 2.34
N VAL A 99 -4.02 17.20 3.17
CA VAL A 99 -2.85 17.99 3.54
C VAL A 99 -1.78 17.08 4.15
N LEU A 100 -0.52 17.32 3.91
CA LEU A 100 0.65 16.47 4.20
C LEU A 100 0.84 15.25 3.27
N GLU A 101 -0.10 14.94 2.41
CA GLU A 101 0.02 13.87 1.44
C GLU A 101 0.51 14.41 0.08
N ASP A 102 1.14 13.56 -0.74
CA ASP A 102 1.76 14.00 -2.00
C ASP A 102 0.70 14.48 -3.01
N GLY A 103 0.90 15.66 -3.57
CA GLY A 103 0.02 16.20 -4.61
C GLY A 103 -1.26 16.87 -4.10
N TYR A 104 -1.35 17.20 -2.81
CA TYR A 104 -2.54 17.83 -2.23
C TYR A 104 -2.88 19.22 -2.81
N THR A 105 -1.93 19.89 -3.43
CA THR A 105 -2.13 21.18 -4.12
C THR A 105 -2.39 21.03 -5.61
N ARG A 106 -2.46 19.81 -6.14
CA ARG A 106 -2.65 19.61 -7.58
C ARG A 106 -4.12 19.80 -7.95
N GLU A 107 -4.35 20.54 -9.02
CA GLU A 107 -5.69 20.76 -9.58
C GLU A 107 -6.43 19.45 -9.85
N ASN A 108 -5.71 18.48 -10.41
CA ASN A 108 -6.21 17.12 -10.62
C ASN A 108 -5.19 16.12 -10.05
N PRO A 109 -5.36 15.63 -8.81
CA PRO A 109 -4.43 14.71 -8.19
C PRO A 109 -4.38 13.34 -8.89
N TRP A 110 -5.47 12.89 -9.50
CA TRP A 110 -5.48 11.63 -10.25
C TRP A 110 -4.65 11.72 -11.53
N ALA A 111 -4.64 12.86 -12.21
CA ALA A 111 -3.75 13.11 -13.35
C ALA A 111 -2.28 13.15 -12.90
N TYR A 112 -1.99 13.73 -11.74
CA TYR A 112 -0.66 13.68 -11.14
C TYR A 112 -0.24 12.22 -10.82
N PHE A 113 -1.12 11.43 -10.22
CA PHE A 113 -0.85 10.02 -9.93
C PHE A 113 -0.64 9.20 -11.22
N LEU A 114 -1.44 9.43 -12.25
CA LEU A 114 -1.23 8.79 -13.55
C LEU A 114 0.15 9.16 -14.13
N PHE A 115 0.50 10.45 -14.14
CA PHE A 115 1.81 10.89 -14.63
C PHE A 115 2.95 10.25 -13.84
N LYS A 116 2.87 10.27 -12.50
CA LYS A 116 3.86 9.66 -11.61
C LYS A 116 3.98 8.15 -11.86
N GLY A 117 2.86 7.45 -11.99
CA GLY A 117 2.86 6.02 -12.31
C GLY A 117 3.49 5.70 -13.66
N LEU A 118 3.18 6.48 -14.70
CA LEU A 118 3.81 6.35 -16.02
C LEU A 118 5.32 6.65 -15.96
N CYS A 119 5.72 7.70 -15.23
CA CYS A 119 7.13 8.03 -15.02
C CYS A 119 7.90 6.87 -14.37
N LEU A 120 7.36 6.29 -13.27
CA LEU A 120 7.94 5.14 -12.60
C LEU A 120 8.04 3.92 -13.51
N GLN A 121 6.99 3.61 -14.31
CA GLN A 121 7.05 2.54 -15.32
C GLN A 121 8.14 2.79 -16.37
N GLY A 122 8.32 4.05 -16.78
CA GLY A 122 9.40 4.43 -17.67
C GLY A 122 10.79 4.21 -17.07
N ILE A 123 11.00 4.60 -15.80
CA ILE A 123 12.24 4.39 -15.05
C ILE A 123 12.53 2.88 -14.91
N TYR A 124 11.54 2.10 -14.44
CA TYR A 124 11.67 0.67 -14.21
C TYR A 124 11.85 -0.13 -15.52
N GLY A 125 11.39 0.44 -16.63
CA GLY A 125 11.57 -0.12 -17.98
C GLY A 125 12.98 0.04 -18.56
N ILE A 126 13.84 0.89 -17.99
CA ILE A 126 15.20 1.12 -18.49
C ILE A 126 16.08 -0.08 -18.14
N ARG A 127 16.55 -0.77 -19.17
CA ARG A 127 17.45 -1.92 -19.06
C ARG A 127 18.25 -2.11 -20.33
N SER A 128 19.51 -2.52 -20.19
CA SER A 128 20.40 -2.83 -21.32
C SER A 128 21.53 -3.73 -20.86
N GLY A 129 22.43 -4.13 -21.78
CA GLY A 129 23.50 -5.06 -21.45
C GLY A 129 22.99 -6.43 -21.01
N ILE A 130 23.58 -7.02 -19.96
CA ILE A 130 23.21 -8.33 -19.45
C ILE A 130 21.76 -8.38 -18.96
N PRO A 131 21.25 -7.43 -18.14
CA PRO A 131 19.82 -7.39 -17.79
C PRO A 131 18.89 -7.34 -19.02
N GLY A 132 19.29 -6.61 -20.07
CA GLY A 132 18.51 -6.57 -21.32
C GLY A 132 18.45 -7.93 -22.04
N VAL A 133 19.51 -8.72 -21.98
CA VAL A 133 19.54 -10.09 -22.53
C VAL A 133 18.71 -11.04 -21.65
N LEU A 134 18.92 -11.03 -20.33
CA LEU A 134 18.18 -11.85 -19.39
C LEU A 134 16.67 -11.57 -19.42
N HIS A 135 16.28 -10.32 -19.61
CA HIS A 135 14.88 -9.94 -19.76
C HIS A 135 14.18 -10.67 -20.94
N LYS A 136 14.89 -10.94 -22.06
CA LYS A 136 14.29 -11.68 -23.18
C LYS A 136 13.88 -13.11 -22.82
N GLY A 137 14.55 -13.72 -21.82
CA GLY A 137 14.22 -15.06 -21.34
C GLY A 137 13.30 -15.05 -20.12
N PHE A 138 13.54 -14.17 -19.16
CA PHE A 138 12.87 -14.15 -17.86
C PHE A 138 11.79 -13.07 -17.71
N GLY A 139 11.70 -12.14 -18.66
CA GLY A 139 10.70 -11.07 -18.60
C GLY A 139 11.00 -10.00 -17.54
N ASP A 140 9.97 -9.32 -17.08
CA ASP A 140 10.09 -8.12 -16.25
C ASP A 140 10.60 -8.34 -14.82
N ILE A 141 10.80 -9.60 -14.40
CA ILE A 141 11.53 -9.88 -13.15
C ILE A 141 12.97 -9.31 -13.20
N VAL A 142 13.51 -9.15 -14.41
CA VAL A 142 14.80 -8.51 -14.64
C VAL A 142 14.59 -7.01 -14.90
N SER A 143 14.38 -6.26 -13.84
CA SER A 143 14.18 -4.79 -13.87
C SER A 143 15.03 -4.11 -12.80
N PRO A 144 16.34 -3.84 -13.05
CA PRO A 144 17.26 -3.34 -12.03
C PRO A 144 16.82 -2.02 -11.38
N ASN A 145 16.13 -1.16 -12.12
CA ASN A 145 15.71 0.14 -11.62
C ASN A 145 14.51 0.10 -10.64
N VAL A 146 13.88 -1.06 -10.42
CA VAL A 146 12.84 -1.22 -9.38
C VAL A 146 13.40 -1.03 -7.96
N ILE A 147 14.71 -1.25 -7.77
CA ILE A 147 15.39 -1.12 -6.48
C ILE A 147 16.13 0.21 -6.30
N ILE A 148 15.86 1.21 -7.11
CA ILE A 148 16.36 2.57 -6.89
C ILE A 148 15.72 3.15 -5.62
N PRO A 149 16.49 3.90 -4.78
CA PRO A 149 15.94 4.53 -3.59
C PRO A 149 14.74 5.43 -3.87
N PRO A 150 13.71 5.44 -3.00
CA PRO A 150 12.49 6.24 -3.22
C PRO A 150 12.72 7.75 -3.40
N TRP A 151 13.80 8.31 -2.87
CA TRP A 151 14.14 9.72 -3.07
C TRP A 151 14.63 10.03 -4.50
N VAL A 152 15.15 9.04 -5.23
CA VAL A 152 15.57 9.18 -6.63
C VAL A 152 14.36 9.18 -7.56
N ASP A 153 13.54 8.12 -7.49
CA ASP A 153 12.43 7.93 -8.41
C ASP A 153 11.31 8.96 -8.16
N ASP A 154 10.96 9.22 -6.91
CA ASP A 154 10.00 10.27 -6.53
C ASP A 154 10.49 11.68 -6.91
N GLY A 155 11.78 11.95 -6.66
CA GLY A 155 12.41 13.21 -7.04
C GLY A 155 12.42 13.44 -8.55
N ILE A 156 12.71 12.40 -9.36
CA ILE A 156 12.69 12.47 -10.81
C ILE A 156 11.26 12.70 -11.33
N CYS A 157 10.29 11.95 -10.84
CA CYS A 157 8.90 12.09 -11.25
C CYS A 157 8.35 13.48 -10.87
N GLY A 158 8.68 13.97 -9.66
CA GLY A 158 8.35 15.33 -9.24
C GLY A 158 8.95 16.41 -10.13
N LEU A 159 10.25 16.29 -10.47
CA LEU A 159 10.93 17.22 -11.38
C LEU A 159 10.28 17.25 -12.77
N LEU A 160 10.00 16.08 -13.33
CA LEU A 160 9.42 15.98 -14.68
C LEU A 160 7.98 16.51 -14.71
N TYR A 161 7.17 16.24 -13.66
CA TYR A 161 5.83 16.78 -13.57
C TYR A 161 5.83 18.31 -13.42
N ALA A 162 6.73 18.83 -12.56
CA ALA A 162 6.90 20.28 -12.40
C ALA A 162 7.29 20.96 -13.72
N LYS A 163 8.21 20.37 -14.49
CA LYS A 163 8.59 20.84 -15.83
C LYS A 163 7.46 20.76 -16.85
N TYR A 164 6.67 19.69 -16.79
CA TYR A 164 5.51 19.51 -17.68
C TYR A 164 4.42 20.57 -17.42
N ARG A 165 4.17 20.87 -16.15
CA ARG A 165 3.10 21.81 -15.74
C ARG A 165 3.56 23.27 -15.60
N GLY A 166 4.87 23.55 -15.56
CA GLY A 166 5.41 24.87 -15.26
C GLY A 166 5.13 25.33 -13.82
N ILE A 167 5.15 24.41 -12.85
CA ILE A 167 4.85 24.68 -11.43
C ILE A 167 6.05 24.37 -10.54
N GLU A 168 5.97 24.78 -9.27
CA GLU A 168 6.96 24.44 -8.26
C GLU A 168 7.02 22.93 -8.01
N ILE A 169 8.24 22.42 -7.74
CA ILE A 169 8.48 21.00 -7.53
C ILE A 169 7.94 20.51 -6.18
N GLN A 170 7.90 21.39 -5.17
CA GLN A 170 7.42 21.08 -3.83
C GLN A 170 6.05 21.67 -3.57
N ASP A 171 5.26 20.99 -2.76
CA ASP A 171 4.06 21.57 -2.18
C ASP A 171 4.43 22.57 -1.07
N PRO A 172 3.62 23.61 -0.77
CA PRO A 172 4.00 24.69 0.14
C PRO A 172 4.46 24.25 1.53
N LEU A 173 3.86 23.20 2.10
CA LEU A 173 4.27 22.70 3.40
C LEU A 173 5.59 21.93 3.33
N GLU A 174 5.84 21.17 2.27
CA GLU A 174 7.13 20.53 2.01
C GLU A 174 8.23 21.58 1.87
N ALA A 175 7.95 22.64 1.11
CA ALA A 175 8.86 23.76 0.94
C ALA A 175 9.14 24.48 2.27
N ALA A 176 8.12 24.67 3.12
CA ALA A 176 8.29 25.26 4.45
C ALA A 176 9.22 24.41 5.33
N VAL A 177 9.05 23.08 5.35
CA VAL A 177 9.92 22.17 6.10
C VAL A 177 11.34 22.17 5.55
N PHE A 178 11.49 22.12 4.22
CA PHE A 178 12.78 22.21 3.56
C PHE A 178 13.50 23.52 3.87
N HIS A 179 12.77 24.62 3.92
CA HIS A 179 13.33 25.95 4.29
C HIS A 179 13.62 26.11 5.77
N ALA A 180 12.91 25.43 6.65
CA ALA A 180 13.16 25.47 8.08
C ALA A 180 14.38 24.67 8.49
N SER A 181 14.63 23.54 7.85
CA SER A 181 15.63 22.54 8.24
C SER A 181 16.66 22.33 7.14
N PRO A 182 17.96 22.32 7.43
CA PRO A 182 18.95 21.87 6.46
C PRO A 182 18.71 20.40 6.12
N PRO A 183 19.13 19.95 4.91
CA PRO A 183 19.02 18.54 4.55
C PRO A 183 19.77 17.67 5.58
N PRO A 184 19.11 16.68 6.22
CA PRO A 184 19.75 15.75 7.13
C PRO A 184 20.64 14.78 6.35
N ASP A 185 21.34 13.86 7.05
CA ASP A 185 22.10 12.82 6.36
C ASP A 185 21.21 11.95 5.49
N LEU A 186 21.76 11.49 4.37
CA LEU A 186 21.03 10.70 3.38
C LEU A 186 20.43 9.42 3.97
N ASP A 187 21.14 8.83 4.93
CA ASP A 187 20.68 7.66 5.67
C ASP A 187 19.39 7.93 6.45
N ILE A 188 19.27 9.11 7.07
CA ILE A 188 18.07 9.50 7.82
C ILE A 188 16.84 9.52 6.92
N ILE A 189 16.94 10.13 5.75
CA ILE A 189 15.78 10.21 4.83
C ILE A 189 15.47 8.89 4.14
N SER A 190 16.44 7.97 4.10
CA SER A 190 16.30 6.67 3.43
C SER A 190 15.79 5.58 4.38
N HIS A 191 16.23 5.56 5.64
CA HIS A 191 16.07 4.41 6.53
C HIS A 191 15.47 4.75 7.91
N HIS A 192 15.44 6.02 8.33
CA HIS A 192 15.05 6.42 9.69
C HIS A 192 13.76 7.27 9.74
N PRO A 193 12.59 6.70 9.41
CA PRO A 193 11.32 7.44 9.39
C PRO A 193 10.83 7.93 10.76
N GLN A 194 11.40 7.45 11.86
CA GLN A 194 11.13 7.87 13.23
C GLN A 194 11.96 9.09 13.66
N ILE A 195 12.94 9.51 12.85
CA ILE A 195 13.75 10.69 13.09
C ILE A 195 13.22 11.84 12.22
N TRP A 196 13.25 13.08 12.73
CA TRP A 196 12.91 14.26 11.91
C TRP A 196 13.71 14.30 10.60
N PRO A 197 13.12 14.52 9.44
CA PRO A 197 11.73 14.98 9.16
C PRO A 197 10.67 13.87 9.03
N GLY A 198 10.98 12.62 9.34
CA GLY A 198 10.04 11.53 9.34
C GLY A 198 9.87 10.82 8.00
N TYR A 199 8.78 10.06 7.90
CA TYR A 199 8.49 9.22 6.73
C TYR A 199 8.50 9.97 5.39
N HIS A 200 8.17 11.25 5.40
CA HIS A 200 8.15 12.09 4.18
C HIS A 200 9.52 12.69 3.83
N GLY A 201 10.58 12.41 4.61
CA GLY A 201 11.90 12.98 4.39
C GLY A 201 12.45 12.73 2.99
N TYR A 202 12.26 11.52 2.45
CA TYR A 202 12.69 11.17 1.10
C TYR A 202 12.06 12.10 0.03
N ARG A 203 10.82 12.55 0.23
CA ARG A 203 10.10 13.45 -0.67
C ARG A 203 10.51 14.90 -0.46
N ILE A 204 10.55 15.34 0.80
CA ILE A 204 10.88 16.73 1.18
C ILE A 204 12.27 17.13 0.70
N TYR A 205 13.25 16.23 0.79
CA TYR A 205 14.64 16.52 0.41
C TYR A 205 15.03 15.87 -0.93
N GLY A 206 14.44 14.77 -1.33
CA GLY A 206 14.75 14.10 -2.58
C GLY A 206 14.34 14.92 -3.81
N LYS A 207 13.15 15.54 -3.80
CA LYS A 207 12.72 16.42 -4.89
C LYS A 207 13.70 17.61 -5.09
N PRO A 208 14.05 18.41 -4.07
CA PRO A 208 15.08 19.46 -4.21
C PRO A 208 16.46 18.94 -4.60
N PHE A 209 16.87 17.77 -4.11
CA PHE A 209 18.16 17.20 -4.48
C PHE A 209 18.23 16.82 -5.96
N ILE A 210 17.21 16.15 -6.49
CA ILE A 210 17.14 15.84 -7.93
C ILE A 210 17.03 17.13 -8.76
N HIS A 211 16.31 18.14 -8.28
CA HIS A 211 16.27 19.46 -8.93
C HIS A 211 17.67 20.10 -8.96
N TRP A 212 18.40 20.07 -7.85
CA TRP A 212 19.77 20.55 -7.75
C TRP A 212 20.71 19.78 -8.70
N LEU A 213 20.67 18.43 -8.72
CA LEU A 213 21.42 17.63 -9.65
C LEU A 213 21.13 18.00 -11.12
N ASN A 214 19.84 18.21 -11.45
CA ASN A 214 19.47 18.63 -12.80
C ASN A 214 20.00 20.04 -13.16
N ARG A 215 20.11 20.94 -12.20
CA ARG A 215 20.68 22.27 -12.40
C ARG A 215 22.19 22.21 -12.60
N GLU A 216 22.89 21.43 -11.79
CA GLU A 216 24.37 21.35 -11.81
C GLU A 216 24.90 20.49 -12.98
N TYR A 217 24.22 19.38 -13.32
CA TYR A 217 24.72 18.39 -14.27
C TYR A 217 23.81 18.22 -15.51
N GLY A 218 22.60 18.70 -15.48
CA GLY A 218 21.62 18.56 -16.56
C GLY A 218 20.87 17.22 -16.54
N TRP A 219 19.73 17.21 -17.24
CA TRP A 219 18.88 16.04 -17.37
C TRP A 219 19.58 14.83 -18.02
N SER A 220 20.43 15.08 -19.02
CA SER A 220 21.15 14.01 -19.72
C SER A 220 22.00 13.15 -18.78
N LYS A 221 22.60 13.76 -17.76
CA LYS A 221 23.40 13.03 -16.76
C LYS A 221 22.52 12.21 -15.81
N ILE A 222 21.36 12.70 -15.43
CA ILE A 222 20.40 11.93 -14.62
C ILE A 222 19.91 10.72 -15.44
N LEU A 223 19.58 10.91 -16.70
CA LEU A 223 19.18 9.81 -17.58
C LEU A 223 20.32 8.79 -17.80
N GLU A 224 21.56 9.26 -17.98
CA GLU A 224 22.75 8.41 -18.08
C GLU A 224 22.94 7.55 -16.82
N PHE A 225 22.72 8.13 -15.65
CA PHE A 225 22.75 7.41 -14.37
C PHE A 225 21.71 6.28 -14.33
N LEU A 226 20.45 6.56 -14.70
CA LEU A 226 19.40 5.55 -14.77
C LEU A 226 19.73 4.44 -15.78
N GLN A 227 20.28 4.79 -16.94
CA GLN A 227 20.68 3.84 -17.96
C GLN A 227 21.86 2.96 -17.49
N LEU A 228 22.83 3.55 -16.80
CA LEU A 228 23.96 2.81 -16.24
C LEU A 228 23.52 1.89 -15.11
N HIS A 229 22.58 2.33 -14.25
CA HIS A 229 21.99 1.49 -13.21
C HIS A 229 21.20 0.32 -13.84
N GLY A 230 20.42 0.58 -14.89
CA GLY A 230 19.69 -0.44 -15.66
C GLY A 230 20.56 -1.47 -16.41
N ARG A 231 21.90 -1.29 -16.45
CA ARG A 231 22.88 -2.27 -16.97
C ARG A 231 23.46 -3.17 -15.88
N GLY A 232 23.27 -2.80 -14.60
CA GLY A 232 23.85 -3.51 -13.47
C GLY A 232 23.14 -4.84 -13.19
N ILE A 233 23.90 -5.89 -12.90
CA ILE A 233 23.39 -7.17 -12.42
C ILE A 233 23.28 -7.13 -10.91
N VAL A 234 24.25 -6.47 -10.24
CA VAL A 234 24.29 -6.34 -8.79
C VAL A 234 23.49 -5.10 -8.40
N PRO A 235 22.42 -5.24 -7.62
CA PRO A 235 21.72 -4.11 -7.02
C PRO A 235 22.67 -3.42 -6.04
N PHE A 236 22.38 -2.18 -5.63
CA PHE A 236 23.13 -1.43 -4.59
C PHE A 236 24.48 -0.82 -5.01
N GLU A 237 24.90 -0.90 -6.26
CA GLU A 237 26.12 -0.20 -6.73
C GLU A 237 25.89 1.28 -7.06
N ILE A 238 25.03 1.97 -6.31
CA ILE A 238 24.61 3.37 -6.60
C ILE A 238 25.81 4.30 -6.63
N ASP A 239 26.73 4.18 -5.66
CA ASP A 239 27.91 5.03 -5.57
C ASP A 239 28.87 4.84 -6.76
N LEU A 240 29.10 3.61 -7.17
CA LEU A 240 29.95 3.34 -8.34
C LEU A 240 29.36 3.92 -9.63
N LYS A 241 28.02 3.87 -9.78
CA LYS A 241 27.32 4.48 -10.92
C LYS A 241 27.37 6.00 -10.84
N ALA A 242 27.22 6.58 -9.64
CA ALA A 242 27.31 8.02 -9.42
C ALA A 242 28.71 8.56 -9.74
N ILE A 243 29.77 7.86 -9.34
CA ILE A 243 31.16 8.23 -9.67
C ILE A 243 31.35 8.26 -11.20
N LYS A 244 30.86 7.26 -11.91
CA LYS A 244 31.02 7.19 -13.37
C LYS A 244 30.32 8.32 -14.10
N VAL A 245 29.17 8.77 -13.62
CA VAL A 245 28.32 9.77 -14.31
C VAL A 245 28.61 11.17 -13.83
N PHE A 246 28.74 11.38 -12.51
CA PHE A 246 28.87 12.70 -11.89
C PHE A 246 30.28 12.98 -11.36
N GLY A 247 31.20 12.00 -11.38
CA GLY A 247 32.56 12.12 -10.85
C GLY A 247 32.64 12.05 -9.31
N LYS A 248 31.53 11.77 -8.62
CA LYS A 248 31.43 11.76 -7.15
C LYS A 248 30.50 10.63 -6.70
N THR A 249 30.70 10.14 -5.46
CA THR A 249 29.77 9.21 -4.82
C THR A 249 28.41 9.89 -4.54
N GLY A 250 27.36 9.13 -4.36
CA GLY A 250 26.05 9.65 -3.94
C GLY A 250 26.16 10.43 -2.63
N ALA A 251 26.91 9.93 -1.65
CA ALA A 251 27.18 10.61 -0.39
C ALA A 251 27.92 11.95 -0.58
N ALA A 252 28.91 12.03 -1.48
CA ALA A 252 29.61 13.26 -1.78
C ALA A 252 28.73 14.29 -2.49
N LEU A 253 27.88 13.86 -3.44
CA LEU A 253 26.90 14.70 -4.09
C LEU A 253 25.88 15.25 -3.08
N TRP A 254 25.44 14.40 -2.16
CA TRP A 254 24.55 14.81 -1.07
C TRP A 254 25.22 15.83 -0.14
N SER A 255 26.48 15.62 0.22
CA SER A 255 27.25 16.59 1.02
C SER A 255 27.37 17.96 0.34
N ASP A 256 27.57 17.98 -0.98
CA ASP A 256 27.60 19.25 -1.73
C ASP A 256 26.23 19.93 -1.75
N PHE A 257 25.15 19.16 -1.89
CA PHE A 257 23.80 19.65 -1.75
C PHE A 257 23.53 20.21 -0.33
N GLN A 258 23.94 19.49 0.71
CA GLN A 258 23.84 19.97 2.10
C GLN A 258 24.54 21.31 2.28
N LYS A 259 25.76 21.47 1.77
CA LYS A 259 26.53 22.73 1.84
C LYS A 259 25.82 23.88 1.14
N ALA A 260 25.20 23.63 0.00
CA ALA A 260 24.43 24.63 -0.74
C ALA A 260 23.20 25.15 0.04
N TYR A 261 22.71 24.36 1.00
CA TYR A 261 21.52 24.67 1.79
C TYR A 261 21.77 24.68 3.31
N THR A 262 23.04 24.89 3.71
CA THR A 262 23.42 25.01 5.14
C THR A 262 22.71 26.20 5.80
N ARG A 263 22.17 25.97 7.01
CA ARG A 263 21.48 26.97 7.83
C ARG A 263 21.77 26.75 9.30
N GLU A 264 21.68 27.78 10.10
CA GLU A 264 21.73 27.65 11.55
C GLU A 264 20.46 27.01 12.08
N ILE A 265 20.62 25.96 12.88
CA ILE A 265 19.51 25.23 13.51
C ILE A 265 19.41 25.67 14.96
N PRO A 266 18.28 26.24 15.40
CA PRO A 266 18.07 26.58 16.81
C PRO A 266 18.19 25.35 17.72
N ALA A 267 18.68 25.54 18.96
CA ALA A 267 18.79 24.46 19.92
C ALA A 267 17.42 23.90 20.34
N GLY A 268 17.34 22.59 20.60
CA GLY A 268 16.17 21.89 21.13
C GLY A 268 15.59 20.85 20.17
N GLN A 269 14.83 19.90 20.72
CA GLN A 269 14.12 18.89 19.94
C GLN A 269 12.69 19.37 19.63
N GLY A 270 12.21 19.14 18.40
CA GLY A 270 10.83 19.31 18.00
C GLY A 270 10.07 17.98 18.01
N LEU A 271 8.76 18.07 17.95
CA LEU A 271 7.90 16.91 17.74
C LEU A 271 7.95 16.46 16.28
N LEU A 272 8.01 15.16 16.07
CA LEU A 272 7.84 14.57 14.76
C LEU A 272 6.34 14.40 14.49
N ILE A 273 5.86 15.01 13.40
CA ILE A 273 4.46 14.94 13.02
C ILE A 273 4.32 14.29 11.67
N THR A 274 3.45 13.29 11.56
CA THR A 274 3.17 12.55 10.34
C THR A 274 1.68 12.51 9.98
N GLY A 275 0.79 13.20 10.72
CA GLY A 275 -0.64 13.20 10.48
C GLY A 275 -1.46 14.20 11.34
N TYR A 276 -2.78 14.09 11.35
CA TYR A 276 -3.74 14.94 12.08
C TYR A 276 -4.14 14.40 13.45
N TRP A 277 -4.59 15.27 14.36
CA TRP A 277 -4.87 14.94 15.75
C TRP A 277 -5.92 15.78 16.43
N GLY A 278 -6.51 15.14 17.47
CA GLY A 278 -7.37 15.79 18.44
C GLY A 278 -6.65 16.29 19.69
N GLU A 279 -7.35 16.36 20.81
CA GLU A 279 -6.86 16.77 22.12
C GLU A 279 -6.72 15.58 23.10
N PRO A 280 -5.68 15.54 23.92
CA PRO A 280 -4.43 16.31 23.82
C PRO A 280 -3.68 15.99 22.53
N PHE A 281 -2.70 16.79 22.14
CA PHE A 281 -1.95 16.57 20.91
C PHE A 281 -1.44 15.14 20.81
N VAL A 282 -1.84 14.46 19.73
CA VAL A 282 -1.46 13.10 19.39
C VAL A 282 -0.44 13.18 18.26
N TYR A 283 0.61 12.41 18.32
CA TYR A 283 1.53 12.24 17.19
C TYR A 283 1.75 10.76 16.94
N TRP A 284 2.13 10.42 15.73
CA TRP A 284 2.45 9.05 15.38
C TRP A 284 3.63 8.94 14.42
N ASN A 285 4.25 7.80 14.44
CA ASN A 285 5.24 7.37 13.47
C ASN A 285 4.93 5.92 13.06
N ARG A 286 5.85 5.25 12.36
CA ARG A 286 5.68 3.83 12.01
C ARG A 286 5.48 2.90 13.20
N ALA A 287 5.99 3.25 14.37
CA ALA A 287 5.89 2.42 15.59
C ALA A 287 4.53 2.56 16.30
N GLY A 288 3.72 3.56 15.98
CA GLY A 288 2.40 3.71 16.58
C GLY A 288 1.91 5.15 16.72
N VAL A 289 0.79 5.32 17.40
CA VAL A 289 0.16 6.59 17.73
C VAL A 289 0.45 6.91 19.19
N TYR A 290 0.81 8.15 19.47
CA TYR A 290 1.22 8.59 20.80
C TYR A 290 0.36 9.75 21.28
N PRO A 291 -0.67 9.51 22.11
CA PRO A 291 -1.39 10.56 22.80
C PRO A 291 -0.62 10.96 24.08
N GLY A 292 0.08 12.08 24.03
CA GLY A 292 0.82 12.60 25.18
C GLY A 292 1.80 11.59 25.80
N LYS A 293 1.33 10.79 26.79
CA LYS A 293 2.15 9.80 27.50
C LYS A 293 1.83 8.34 27.18
N ILE A 294 0.83 8.05 26.35
CA ILE A 294 0.38 6.68 26.06
C ILE A 294 0.89 6.27 24.68
N GLN A 295 1.71 5.23 24.65
CA GLN A 295 2.17 4.62 23.39
C GLN A 295 1.15 3.58 22.93
N VAL A 296 0.59 3.76 21.73
CA VAL A 296 -0.28 2.79 21.08
C VAL A 296 0.51 2.11 19.95
N ARG A 297 0.67 0.79 20.03
CA ARG A 297 1.51 0.00 19.10
C ARG A 297 0.89 -0.22 17.71
N GLN A 298 -0.14 0.52 17.33
CA GLN A 298 -0.80 0.32 16.04
C GLN A 298 -0.52 1.46 15.06
N ARG A 299 -0.41 1.12 13.78
CA ARG A 299 -0.18 2.06 12.70
C ARG A 299 -1.45 2.88 12.47
N GLY A 300 -1.42 4.16 12.80
CA GLY A 300 -2.51 5.08 12.55
C GLY A 300 -2.04 6.29 11.76
N ARG A 301 -2.93 6.92 10.99
CA ARG A 301 -2.62 8.15 10.25
C ARG A 301 -3.37 9.35 10.77
N TYR A 302 -4.62 9.16 11.14
CA TYR A 302 -5.47 10.22 11.68
C TYR A 302 -6.06 9.75 13.00
N GLY A 303 -6.15 10.64 13.95
CA GLY A 303 -6.74 10.30 15.24
C GLY A 303 -7.00 11.51 16.08
N TYR A 304 -7.85 11.34 17.08
CA TYR A 304 -8.07 12.34 18.14
C TYR A 304 -8.34 11.64 19.46
N VAL A 305 -8.14 12.38 20.56
CA VAL A 305 -8.42 11.91 21.91
C VAL A 305 -9.63 12.66 22.45
N GLU A 306 -10.63 11.93 22.92
CA GLU A 306 -11.78 12.52 23.62
C GLU A 306 -11.40 13.01 25.03
N PRO A 307 -12.21 13.89 25.66
CA PRO A 307 -11.95 14.37 27.02
C PRO A 307 -11.86 13.25 28.06
N ASP A 308 -12.52 12.12 27.84
CA ASP A 308 -12.49 10.93 28.72
C ASP A 308 -11.23 10.06 28.52
N GLY A 309 -10.31 10.48 27.64
CA GLY A 309 -9.09 9.74 27.30
C GLY A 309 -9.29 8.64 26.26
N THR A 310 -10.47 8.52 25.66
CA THR A 310 -10.70 7.60 24.53
C THR A 310 -9.98 8.10 23.30
N LEU A 311 -9.13 7.27 22.69
CA LEU A 311 -8.41 7.55 21.45
C LEU A 311 -9.12 6.90 20.26
N TRP A 312 -9.39 7.69 19.25
CA TRP A 312 -9.86 7.26 17.95
C TRP A 312 -8.72 7.32 16.94
N VAL A 313 -8.53 6.27 16.16
CA VAL A 313 -7.46 6.18 15.16
C VAL A 313 -8.00 5.60 13.87
N SER A 314 -7.72 6.26 12.76
CA SER A 314 -7.89 5.69 11.43
C SER A 314 -6.58 5.04 10.98
N GLN A 315 -6.64 3.77 10.60
CA GLN A 315 -5.51 2.99 10.15
C GLN A 315 -5.71 2.56 8.70
N TYR A 316 -4.63 2.58 7.92
CA TYR A 316 -4.61 2.07 6.55
C TYR A 316 -3.77 0.79 6.47
N ASP A 317 -4.40 -0.30 6.01
CA ASP A 317 -3.67 -1.41 5.39
C ASP A 317 -3.82 -1.35 3.86
N GLN A 318 -5.03 -1.35 3.38
CA GLN A 318 -5.43 -1.06 2.01
C GLN A 318 -6.63 -0.13 2.04
N MET A 319 -7.61 -0.44 2.88
CA MET A 319 -8.77 0.40 3.16
C MET A 319 -8.64 1.03 4.55
N ALA A 320 -9.08 2.27 4.68
CA ALA A 320 -9.12 2.94 5.97
C ALA A 320 -10.10 2.26 6.92
N ARG A 321 -9.67 2.00 8.15
CA ARG A 321 -10.48 1.45 9.23
C ARG A 321 -10.38 2.32 10.46
N LEU A 322 -11.48 2.56 11.13
CA LEU A 322 -11.54 3.30 12.39
C LEU A 322 -11.41 2.35 13.58
N TYR A 323 -10.50 2.67 14.49
CA TYR A 323 -10.27 1.95 15.73
C TYR A 323 -10.52 2.84 16.94
N LYS A 324 -11.14 2.28 17.98
CA LYS A 324 -11.33 2.90 19.28
C LYS A 324 -10.44 2.24 20.32
N TYR A 325 -9.69 3.04 21.04
CA TYR A 325 -8.87 2.62 22.18
C TYR A 325 -9.40 3.23 23.45
N SER A 326 -9.92 2.42 24.35
CA SER A 326 -10.41 2.84 25.66
C SER A 326 -9.94 1.86 26.71
N LYS A 327 -9.27 2.35 27.77
CA LYS A 327 -8.83 1.54 28.93
C LYS A 327 -8.09 0.24 28.54
N GLY A 328 -7.22 0.31 27.53
CA GLY A 328 -6.44 -0.85 27.07
C GLY A 328 -7.19 -1.83 26.15
N THR A 329 -8.45 -1.58 25.83
CA THR A 329 -9.24 -2.39 24.90
C THR A 329 -9.29 -1.76 23.52
N VAL A 330 -9.05 -2.55 22.48
CA VAL A 330 -9.14 -2.14 21.08
C VAL A 330 -10.44 -2.66 20.49
N VAL A 331 -11.22 -1.78 19.88
CA VAL A 331 -12.43 -2.17 19.15
C VAL A 331 -12.29 -1.69 17.71
N SER A 332 -12.27 -2.63 16.77
CA SER A 332 -12.40 -2.30 15.34
C SER A 332 -13.85 -1.94 15.03
N MET A 333 -14.03 -0.87 14.27
CA MET A 333 -15.35 -0.45 13.82
C MET A 333 -15.52 -0.87 12.36
N ASP A 334 -16.49 -1.75 12.08
CA ASP A 334 -16.85 -2.22 10.74
C ASP A 334 -17.61 -1.14 9.96
N PHE A 335 -17.07 0.07 9.93
CA PHE A 335 -17.58 1.13 9.09
C PHE A 335 -16.86 1.14 7.72
N LYS A 336 -17.53 1.69 6.69
CA LYS A 336 -16.89 2.05 5.43
C LYS A 336 -15.66 2.92 5.70
N PRO A 337 -14.70 3.03 4.78
CA PRO A 337 -13.44 3.69 5.06
C PRO A 337 -13.65 5.07 5.69
N VAL A 338 -13.32 5.18 6.97
CA VAL A 338 -13.30 6.41 7.73
C VAL A 338 -11.83 6.78 7.90
N TRP A 339 -11.39 7.88 7.28
CA TRP A 339 -9.98 8.21 7.34
C TRP A 339 -9.63 9.41 8.20
N ASP A 340 -10.60 10.23 8.57
CA ASP A 340 -10.32 11.41 9.36
C ASP A 340 -11.42 11.63 10.41
N PRO A 341 -11.31 10.98 11.58
CA PRO A 341 -12.21 11.21 12.68
C PRO A 341 -11.87 12.52 13.41
N GLY A 342 -12.89 13.30 13.76
CA GLY A 342 -12.76 14.57 14.45
C GLY A 342 -13.59 14.67 15.72
N PRO A 343 -13.32 15.68 16.57
CA PRO A 343 -14.08 15.89 17.79
C PRO A 343 -15.54 16.22 17.50
N GLY A 344 -16.42 15.85 18.42
CA GLY A 344 -17.86 16.06 18.28
C GLY A 344 -18.57 15.01 17.45
N ARG A 345 -18.00 13.79 17.36
CA ARG A 345 -18.58 12.63 16.66
C ARG A 345 -18.81 12.87 15.17
N VAL A 346 -17.82 13.43 14.55
CA VAL A 346 -17.76 13.65 13.09
C VAL A 346 -16.58 12.91 12.49
N ALA A 347 -16.69 12.56 11.22
CA ALA A 347 -15.59 11.94 10.48
C ALA A 347 -15.76 12.18 8.99
N VAL A 348 -14.77 11.81 8.20
CA VAL A 348 -14.82 11.86 6.74
C VAL A 348 -14.76 10.45 6.16
N THR A 349 -15.57 10.21 5.14
CA THR A 349 -15.57 9.02 4.30
C THR A 349 -15.65 9.38 2.82
N ARG A 350 -15.67 8.37 1.96
CA ARG A 350 -15.89 8.54 0.53
C ARG A 350 -16.78 7.43 -0.07
N LEU A 351 -17.40 7.76 -1.17
CA LEU A 351 -18.04 6.78 -2.05
C LEU A 351 -17.47 7.00 -3.46
N GLY A 352 -16.66 6.05 -3.92
CA GLY A 352 -15.81 6.29 -5.08
C GLY A 352 -14.80 7.41 -4.81
N HIS A 353 -14.72 8.38 -5.70
CA HIS A 353 -13.87 9.58 -5.53
C HIS A 353 -14.51 10.71 -4.70
N ARG A 354 -15.81 10.65 -4.44
CA ARG A 354 -16.56 11.72 -3.78
C ARG A 354 -16.45 11.65 -2.26
N PRO A 355 -16.01 12.72 -1.58
CA PRO A 355 -15.95 12.77 -0.13
C PRO A 355 -17.32 13.05 0.49
N TYR A 356 -17.51 12.53 1.71
CA TYR A 356 -18.70 12.71 2.54
C TYR A 356 -18.28 13.02 3.97
N LEU A 357 -19.00 13.95 4.60
CA LEU A 357 -18.98 14.13 6.04
C LEU A 357 -19.89 13.10 6.69
N ILE A 358 -19.47 12.50 7.79
CA ILE A 358 -20.25 11.62 8.63
C ILE A 358 -20.54 12.34 9.95
N ILE A 359 -21.80 12.38 10.34
CA ILE A 359 -22.23 12.77 11.67
C ILE A 359 -22.79 11.53 12.35
N PHE A 360 -22.21 11.14 13.48
CA PHE A 360 -22.67 9.98 14.24
C PHE A 360 -23.71 10.41 15.26
N ALA A 361 -24.81 9.66 15.38
CA ALA A 361 -25.89 9.93 16.33
C ALA A 361 -25.40 9.83 17.78
N ASP A 362 -26.03 10.61 18.64
CA ASP A 362 -25.88 10.58 20.10
C ASP A 362 -26.67 9.37 20.66
N ASP A 363 -26.07 8.20 20.67
CA ASP A 363 -26.66 7.16 21.46
C ASP A 363 -26.22 7.36 22.95
N ALA A 364 -27.22 7.53 23.82
CA ALA A 364 -27.06 7.89 25.22
C ALA A 364 -26.28 6.86 26.05
N ARG A 365 -25.78 5.77 25.47
CA ARG A 365 -25.02 4.70 26.13
C ARG A 365 -23.59 4.53 25.62
N GLY A 366 -22.99 5.61 25.14
CA GLY A 366 -21.54 5.70 25.01
C GLY A 366 -20.94 5.07 23.79
N GLY A 367 -20.78 5.88 22.79
CA GLY A 367 -19.78 5.72 21.76
C GLY A 367 -20.20 4.76 20.65
N PHE A 368 -19.61 4.98 19.51
CA PHE A 368 -19.64 4.16 18.30
C PHE A 368 -19.70 2.64 18.55
N ARG A 369 -20.78 2.14 19.17
CA ARG A 369 -20.97 0.71 19.38
C ARG A 369 -21.56 0.08 18.14
N HIS A 370 -20.75 -0.76 17.49
CA HIS A 370 -21.18 -1.74 16.48
C HIS A 370 -22.15 -1.20 15.42
N ALA A 371 -21.66 -0.35 14.53
CA ALA A 371 -22.31 -0.18 13.25
C ALA A 371 -22.19 -1.50 12.47
N ARG A 372 -22.98 -2.51 12.84
CA ARG A 372 -23.22 -3.67 11.99
C ARG A 372 -23.89 -3.17 10.72
N ARG A 373 -23.80 -3.93 9.67
CA ARG A 373 -24.38 -3.64 8.33
C ARG A 373 -25.87 -3.22 8.33
N SER A 374 -26.55 -3.39 9.47
CA SER A 374 -27.93 -2.97 9.75
C SER A 374 -28.08 -1.58 10.39
N ASP A 375 -26.98 -0.94 10.84
CA ASP A 375 -27.04 0.31 11.63
C ASP A 375 -26.89 1.54 10.74
N ARG A 376 -27.48 1.54 9.53
CA ARG A 376 -27.58 2.71 8.66
C ARG A 376 -28.33 3.88 9.31
N ASP A 377 -29.08 3.61 10.37
CA ASP A 377 -29.95 4.56 11.06
C ASP A 377 -29.21 5.43 12.10
N HIS A 378 -27.90 5.19 12.35
CA HIS A 378 -27.14 5.88 13.40
C HIS A 378 -26.05 6.83 12.88
N ALA A 379 -25.94 7.02 11.58
CA ALA A 379 -25.00 7.99 10.99
C ALA A 379 -25.60 8.72 9.80
N LEU A 380 -25.54 10.04 9.84
CA LEU A 380 -25.92 10.89 8.74
C LEU A 380 -24.72 11.09 7.79
N LEU A 381 -24.91 10.77 6.51
CA LEU A 381 -23.93 11.01 5.45
C LEU A 381 -24.29 12.28 4.69
N ILE A 382 -23.41 13.25 4.69
CA ILE A 382 -23.59 14.53 4.01
C ILE A 382 -22.57 14.61 2.88
N ALA A 383 -23.06 14.72 1.64
CA ALA A 383 -22.19 14.87 0.48
C ALA A 383 -21.43 16.20 0.56
N ALA A 384 -20.18 16.19 0.16
CA ALA A 384 -19.43 17.43 -0.05
C ALA A 384 -20.07 18.30 -1.13
N PRO A 385 -19.86 19.63 -1.13
CA PRO A 385 -20.27 20.49 -2.22
C PRO A 385 -19.71 20.04 -3.56
N ALA A 386 -20.41 20.37 -4.66
CA ALA A 386 -19.96 20.02 -6.00
C ALA A 386 -18.53 20.57 -6.26
N GLY A 387 -17.68 19.76 -6.89
CA GLY A 387 -16.28 20.10 -7.18
C GLY A 387 -15.31 19.95 -6.00
N VAL A 388 -15.79 19.71 -4.78
CA VAL A 388 -14.92 19.36 -3.65
C VAL A 388 -14.48 17.91 -3.77
N ILE A 389 -13.16 17.70 -3.71
CA ILE A 389 -12.53 16.37 -3.87
C ILE A 389 -11.98 15.79 -2.56
N GLN A 390 -11.87 16.61 -1.50
CA GLN A 390 -11.39 16.18 -0.18
C GLN A 390 -11.91 17.10 0.93
N LEU A 391 -12.14 16.56 2.14
CA LEU A 391 -12.69 17.22 3.33
C LEU A 391 -11.92 16.84 4.61
N PRO A 392 -10.63 17.15 4.79
CA PRO A 392 -9.93 16.79 6.01
C PRO A 392 -10.25 17.69 7.21
N GLY A 393 -9.98 17.15 8.43
CA GLY A 393 -10.01 17.88 9.68
C GLY A 393 -11.39 18.34 10.13
N PRO A 394 -12.44 17.49 10.10
CA PRO A 394 -13.77 17.88 10.56
C PRO A 394 -13.75 18.17 12.08
N VAL A 395 -14.28 19.31 12.48
CA VAL A 395 -14.43 19.70 13.89
C VAL A 395 -15.82 20.24 14.14
N ARG A 396 -16.51 19.69 15.13
CA ARG A 396 -17.87 20.11 15.52
C ARG A 396 -17.81 20.93 16.80
N ASP A 397 -18.53 22.06 16.81
CA ASP A 397 -18.68 22.88 18.00
C ASP A 397 -19.84 22.45 18.91
N GLY A 398 -20.04 23.16 20.03
CA GLY A 398 -21.13 22.91 20.96
C GLY A 398 -22.53 23.26 20.44
N GLN A 399 -22.63 24.01 19.34
CA GLN A 399 -23.88 24.40 18.69
C GLN A 399 -24.28 23.45 17.54
N GLY A 400 -23.39 22.49 17.19
CA GLY A 400 -23.63 21.52 16.15
C GLY A 400 -23.03 21.89 14.80
N ARG A 401 -22.42 23.06 14.62
CA ARG A 401 -21.77 23.51 13.40
C ARG A 401 -20.48 22.73 13.19
N ILE A 402 -20.19 22.35 11.94
CA ILE A 402 -19.00 21.54 11.61
C ILE A 402 -18.14 22.31 10.65
N ALA A 403 -16.91 22.62 11.04
CA ALA A 403 -15.91 23.20 10.17
C ALA A 403 -15.00 22.11 9.58
N VAL A 404 -14.63 22.26 8.30
CA VAL A 404 -13.71 21.39 7.57
C VAL A 404 -12.82 22.21 6.66
N ALA A 405 -11.64 21.72 6.34
CA ALA A 405 -10.92 22.17 5.16
C ALA A 405 -11.47 21.44 3.93
N ALA A 406 -11.62 22.10 2.80
CA ALA A 406 -12.14 21.50 1.59
C ALA A 406 -11.25 21.81 0.39
N ASN A 407 -10.84 20.79 -0.34
CA ASN A 407 -10.06 20.91 -1.56
C ASN A 407 -10.98 21.02 -2.78
N THR A 408 -10.82 22.12 -3.50
CA THR A 408 -11.48 22.31 -4.81
C THR A 408 -10.40 22.58 -5.85
N ALA A 409 -10.13 21.63 -6.74
CA ALA A 409 -9.15 21.76 -7.82
C ALA A 409 -7.76 22.26 -7.35
N GLY A 410 -7.27 21.74 -6.22
CA GLY A 410 -5.96 22.09 -5.64
C GLY A 410 -5.96 23.31 -4.73
N ASN A 411 -7.03 24.09 -4.70
CA ASN A 411 -7.23 25.19 -3.74
C ASN A 411 -7.95 24.67 -2.48
N TRP A 412 -7.50 25.15 -1.34
CA TRP A 412 -8.00 24.72 -0.03
C TRP A 412 -8.65 25.86 0.69
N ASP A 413 -9.93 25.70 1.03
CA ASP A 413 -10.73 26.70 1.75
C ASP A 413 -11.37 26.08 2.99
N ILE A 414 -11.70 26.92 3.95
CA ILE A 414 -12.50 26.53 5.10
C ILE A 414 -13.98 26.60 4.76
N TRP A 415 -14.69 25.51 5.01
CA TRP A 415 -16.12 25.39 4.86
C TRP A 415 -16.76 25.03 6.19
N VAL A 416 -17.97 25.51 6.39
CA VAL A 416 -18.78 25.22 7.58
C VAL A 416 -20.09 24.59 7.13
N TYR A 417 -20.46 23.49 7.76
CA TYR A 417 -21.76 22.85 7.62
C TYR A 417 -22.62 23.21 8.84
N ASP A 418 -23.75 23.88 8.56
CA ASP A 418 -24.79 24.27 9.51
C ASP A 418 -26.13 24.08 8.78
N ASP A 419 -26.65 22.84 8.75
CA ASP A 419 -27.73 22.35 7.89
C ASP A 419 -27.48 22.52 6.39
N GLN A 420 -26.62 23.46 5.99
CA GLN A 420 -26.18 23.71 4.63
C GLN A 420 -24.66 24.00 4.63
N TRP A 421 -24.04 23.79 3.47
CA TRP A 421 -22.63 24.11 3.28
C TRP A 421 -22.42 25.61 3.03
N HIS A 422 -21.52 26.21 3.78
CA HIS A 422 -21.08 27.59 3.63
C HIS A 422 -19.58 27.66 3.47
N ARG A 423 -19.10 28.29 2.39
CA ARG A 423 -17.67 28.54 2.19
C ARG A 423 -17.26 29.77 2.98
N LEU A 424 -16.40 29.60 3.99
CA LEU A 424 -15.97 30.66 4.87
C LEU A 424 -14.82 31.49 4.26
N THR A 425 -13.86 30.81 3.63
CA THR A 425 -12.72 31.47 2.97
C THR A 425 -12.81 31.30 1.46
N LYS A 426 -12.28 32.25 0.71
CA LYS A 426 -12.24 32.24 -0.76
C LYS A 426 -11.01 32.98 -1.21
N THR A 427 -9.84 32.43 -0.90
CA THR A 427 -8.56 33.03 -1.24
C THR A 427 -7.77 32.09 -2.16
N PRO A 428 -6.75 32.57 -2.89
CA PRO A 428 -5.86 31.68 -3.64
C PRO A 428 -4.87 30.94 -2.73
N SER A 429 -4.97 31.16 -1.42
CA SER A 429 -4.11 30.54 -0.42
C SER A 429 -4.63 29.18 -0.01
N ILE A 430 -3.84 28.45 0.77
CA ILE A 430 -4.24 27.18 1.36
C ILE A 430 -4.69 27.45 2.78
N GLU A 431 -5.97 27.26 3.04
CA GLU A 431 -6.58 27.29 4.36
C GLU A 431 -6.86 25.86 4.84
N MET A 432 -6.35 25.51 6.03
CA MET A 432 -6.41 24.15 6.58
C MET A 432 -6.55 24.14 8.11
N ASP A 433 -6.78 22.98 8.66
CA ASP A 433 -6.81 22.71 10.11
C ASP A 433 -7.77 23.62 10.89
N PRO A 434 -9.06 23.72 10.53
CA PRO A 434 -10.02 24.53 11.27
C PRO A 434 -10.16 24.03 12.72
N TRP A 435 -10.42 24.97 13.62
CA TRP A 435 -10.69 24.66 15.03
C TRP A 435 -11.62 25.69 15.66
N TRP A 436 -12.58 25.20 16.45
CA TRP A 436 -13.46 26.05 17.21
C TRP A 436 -12.86 26.41 18.57
N GLU A 437 -12.65 27.72 18.82
CA GLU A 437 -12.30 28.28 20.12
C GLU A 437 -13.56 28.93 20.73
N GLY A 438 -14.38 28.13 21.42
CA GLY A 438 -15.73 28.56 21.79
C GLY A 438 -16.56 28.85 20.53
N ASP A 439 -17.07 30.07 20.41
CA ASP A 439 -17.85 30.50 19.25
C ASP A 439 -17.00 31.07 18.09
N SER A 440 -15.68 31.17 18.28
CA SER A 440 -14.77 31.67 17.27
C SER A 440 -14.10 30.52 16.49
N LEU A 441 -13.96 30.67 15.17
CA LEU A 441 -13.25 29.72 14.33
C LEU A 441 -11.86 30.24 14.01
N VAL A 442 -10.86 29.39 14.16
CA VAL A 442 -9.47 29.65 13.78
C VAL A 442 -9.00 28.58 12.80
N TYR A 443 -8.02 28.90 11.97
CA TYR A 443 -7.48 28.00 10.96
C TYR A 443 -6.04 28.38 10.59
N ALA A 444 -5.31 27.49 9.94
CA ALA A 444 -4.00 27.78 9.38
C ALA A 444 -4.15 28.23 7.93
N SER A 445 -3.43 29.31 7.54
CA SER A 445 -3.40 29.82 6.16
C SER A 445 -2.00 30.28 5.77
N ASN A 446 -1.63 30.09 4.50
CA ASN A 446 -0.39 30.63 3.93
C ASN A 446 -0.57 31.96 3.17
N LEU A 447 -1.63 32.70 3.45
CA LEU A 447 -1.98 33.99 2.82
C LEU A 447 -0.82 35.01 2.89
N SER A 448 -0.05 35.02 3.96
CA SER A 448 1.14 35.86 4.14
C SER A 448 2.42 35.27 3.53
N GLY A 449 2.33 34.25 2.66
CA GLY A 449 3.45 33.54 2.08
C GLY A 449 4.01 32.42 2.97
N LYS A 450 3.56 32.31 4.22
CA LYS A 450 3.91 31.25 5.18
C LYS A 450 2.66 30.87 5.95
N PHE A 451 2.55 29.61 6.35
CA PHE A 451 1.43 29.19 7.21
C PHE A 451 1.44 29.95 8.53
N GLN A 452 0.34 30.59 8.84
CA GLN A 452 0.08 31.29 10.10
C GLN A 452 -1.33 30.91 10.58
N ILE A 453 -1.57 31.07 11.87
CA ILE A 453 -2.93 30.91 12.42
C ILE A 453 -3.70 32.21 12.21
N HIS A 454 -4.90 32.08 11.68
CA HIS A 454 -5.84 33.16 11.42
C HIS A 454 -7.15 32.93 12.15
N ALA A 455 -7.83 33.97 12.52
CA ALA A 455 -9.23 33.93 12.96
C ALA A 455 -10.18 34.01 11.74
N ALA A 456 -11.47 33.75 11.95
CA ALA A 456 -12.49 33.74 10.90
C ALA A 456 -12.62 35.10 10.18
N ASP A 457 -12.28 36.21 10.83
CA ASP A 457 -12.19 37.56 10.26
C ASP A 457 -10.89 37.82 9.48
N GLN A 458 -10.09 36.80 9.23
CA GLN A 458 -8.78 36.78 8.56
C GLN A 458 -7.65 37.49 9.34
N ASN A 459 -7.87 37.91 10.58
CA ASN A 459 -6.81 38.46 11.41
C ASN A 459 -5.76 37.38 11.72
N GLN A 460 -4.49 37.70 11.45
CA GLN A 460 -3.37 36.79 11.74
C GLN A 460 -3.05 36.81 13.24
N LEU A 461 -3.02 35.65 13.86
CA LEU A 461 -2.82 35.45 15.31
C LEU A 461 -1.38 35.05 15.66
N THR A 462 -0.57 34.61 14.68
CA THR A 462 0.81 34.15 14.90
C THR A 462 1.79 34.80 13.94
N GLN A 463 3.08 34.78 14.30
CA GLN A 463 4.20 35.23 13.47
C GLN A 463 5.32 34.17 13.48
N SER A 464 5.02 33.00 12.94
CA SER A 464 6.01 31.95 12.80
C SER A 464 7.02 32.27 11.71
N ALA A 465 8.30 32.02 11.97
CA ALA A 465 9.36 32.23 10.99
C ALA A 465 9.26 31.28 9.79
N TYR A 466 8.79 30.06 10.00
CA TYR A 466 8.73 29.01 8.97
C TYR A 466 7.30 28.50 8.70
N GLY A 467 6.45 28.40 9.72
CA GLY A 467 5.08 27.98 9.58
C GLY A 467 4.41 27.65 10.91
N ALA A 468 3.12 27.95 11.00
CA ALA A 468 2.23 27.65 12.12
C ALA A 468 1.02 26.88 11.59
N ILE A 469 0.72 25.71 12.17
CA ILE A 469 -0.39 24.85 11.78
C ILE A 469 -1.09 24.27 13.01
N LEU A 470 -2.21 23.58 12.81
CA LEU A 470 -2.96 22.83 13.82
C LEU A 470 -3.29 23.68 15.06
N PRO A 471 -4.08 24.75 14.94
CA PRO A 471 -4.57 25.48 16.11
C PRO A 471 -5.50 24.58 16.93
N ARG A 472 -5.28 24.48 18.24
CA ARG A 472 -6.09 23.70 19.18
C ARG A 472 -6.01 24.29 20.58
N HIS A 473 -7.12 24.69 21.14
CA HIS A 473 -7.21 25.21 22.53
C HIS A 473 -6.14 26.26 22.87
N GLY A 474 -6.09 27.34 22.09
CA GLY A 474 -5.12 28.42 22.30
C GLY A 474 -3.66 28.07 22.00
N LYS A 475 -3.42 26.88 21.42
CA LYS A 475 -2.07 26.38 21.07
C LYS A 475 -1.99 26.05 19.59
N TYR A 476 -0.75 26.04 19.06
CA TYR A 476 -0.48 25.69 17.68
C TYR A 476 0.89 25.02 17.57
N LEU A 477 1.12 24.37 16.46
CA LEU A 477 2.41 23.80 16.11
C LEU A 477 3.22 24.80 15.29
N ASN A 478 4.34 25.24 15.87
CA ASN A 478 5.29 26.12 15.22
C ASN A 478 6.43 25.31 14.60
N LEU A 479 6.64 25.46 13.30
CA LEU A 479 7.71 24.80 12.57
C LEU A 479 9.06 25.40 12.94
N THR A 480 10.04 24.53 13.25
CA THR A 480 11.42 24.88 13.59
C THR A 480 12.39 24.01 12.79
N GLY A 481 13.68 24.33 12.82
CA GLY A 481 14.71 23.53 12.15
C GLY A 481 14.88 22.09 12.66
N ARG A 482 14.24 21.72 13.76
CA ARG A 482 14.31 20.37 14.37
C ARG A 482 12.96 19.70 14.54
N GLY A 483 11.93 20.24 13.93
CA GLY A 483 10.57 19.72 14.02
C GLY A 483 9.59 20.75 14.56
N TRP A 484 8.42 20.27 14.91
CA TRP A 484 7.32 21.10 15.39
C TRP A 484 7.45 21.36 16.89
N LYS A 485 7.18 22.60 17.32
CA LYS A 485 7.10 22.99 18.72
C LYS A 485 5.71 23.49 19.06
N LEU A 486 5.18 23.05 20.18
CA LEU A 486 3.92 23.55 20.70
C LEU A 486 4.12 24.95 21.26
N GLN A 487 3.32 25.92 20.77
CA GLN A 487 3.31 27.31 21.22
C GLN A 487 1.88 27.79 21.44
N ASN A 488 1.72 28.89 22.18
CA ASN A 488 0.43 29.46 22.46
C ASN A 488 0.16 30.63 21.52
N TYR A 489 -1.11 30.81 21.13
CA TYR A 489 -1.62 32.04 20.55
C TYR A 489 -2.69 32.63 21.48
N LYS A 490 -2.96 33.93 21.30
CA LYS A 490 -4.04 34.59 22.01
C LYS A 490 -5.12 34.95 21.01
N LEU A 491 -6.32 34.51 21.27
CA LEU A 491 -7.50 34.94 20.55
C LEU A 491 -7.89 36.34 21.10
N GLY A 492 -7.93 37.36 20.27
CA GLY A 492 -8.66 38.59 20.60
C GLY A 492 -10.16 38.26 20.71
N GLN A 493 -10.96 39.15 21.29
CA GLN A 493 -12.42 38.97 21.29
C GLN A 493 -12.97 39.10 19.87
N VAL A 494 -12.89 38.05 19.08
CA VAL A 494 -13.45 37.97 17.74
C VAL A 494 -14.61 36.99 17.79
N ALA A 495 -15.84 37.52 17.86
CA ALA A 495 -17.04 36.74 17.68
C ALA A 495 -17.12 36.32 16.21
N PHE A 496 -17.53 35.06 15.96
CA PHE A 496 -17.86 34.61 14.61
C PHE A 496 -19.04 35.46 14.10
N ALA A 497 -18.74 36.51 13.34
CA ALA A 497 -19.75 37.28 12.62
C ALA A 497 -20.29 36.36 11.52
N GLY A 498 -21.56 35.97 11.63
CA GLY A 498 -22.22 34.99 10.80
C GLY A 498 -21.84 35.02 9.32
N LEU A 499 -21.83 33.87 8.72
CA LEU A 499 -21.36 33.61 7.35
C LEU A 499 -21.99 34.55 6.32
N ALA A 500 -21.21 35.51 5.84
CA ALA A 500 -21.69 36.55 4.93
C ALA A 500 -21.57 36.19 3.43
N TYR A 501 -21.19 34.93 3.11
CA TYR A 501 -21.02 34.53 1.72
C TYR A 501 -22.14 33.59 1.30
N PRO A 502 -23.08 34.01 0.44
CA PRO A 502 -23.97 33.09 -0.24
C PRO A 502 -23.12 32.13 -1.07
N MET A 503 -23.47 30.88 -1.02
CA MET A 503 -22.86 29.81 -1.81
C MET A 503 -22.98 30.21 -3.30
N ASP A 504 -21.90 30.71 -3.90
CA ASP A 504 -21.81 30.78 -5.35
C ASP A 504 -21.68 29.35 -5.86
N ALA A 505 -22.83 28.71 -6.03
CA ALA A 505 -22.98 27.26 -6.28
C ALA A 505 -22.53 26.83 -7.68
N ARG A 506 -21.85 27.65 -8.40
CA ARG A 506 -21.30 27.30 -9.71
C ARG A 506 -19.78 27.19 -9.65
N ILE A 507 -19.33 26.15 -8.95
CA ILE A 507 -18.11 25.48 -9.41
C ILE A 507 -18.57 24.77 -10.67
N GLU A 508 -18.12 25.23 -11.84
CA GLU A 508 -18.44 24.60 -13.10
C GLU A 508 -18.11 23.11 -12.98
N ALA A 509 -19.11 22.28 -13.16
CA ALA A 509 -18.87 20.84 -13.33
C ALA A 509 -17.83 20.71 -14.47
N PRO A 510 -16.81 19.87 -14.31
CA PRO A 510 -15.83 19.69 -15.37
C PRO A 510 -16.56 19.43 -16.68
N ALA A 511 -16.13 20.14 -17.74
CA ALA A 511 -16.77 20.10 -19.06
C ALA A 511 -17.03 18.65 -19.45
N GLY A 512 -18.28 18.34 -19.83
CA GLY A 512 -18.67 16.96 -20.10
C GLY A 512 -17.73 16.30 -21.11
N HIS A 513 -17.09 15.21 -20.71
CA HIS A 513 -16.24 14.42 -21.60
C HIS A 513 -17.09 13.68 -22.61
N SER A 514 -16.56 13.49 -23.80
CA SER A 514 -17.22 12.68 -24.84
C SER A 514 -17.54 11.28 -24.31
N PRO A 515 -18.69 10.68 -24.71
CA PRO A 515 -19.02 9.33 -24.30
C PRO A 515 -17.89 8.37 -24.62
N MET A 516 -17.40 7.65 -23.62
CA MET A 516 -16.32 6.69 -23.75
C MET A 516 -16.90 5.29 -23.94
N GLU A 517 -16.52 4.64 -25.04
CA GLU A 517 -16.94 3.24 -25.29
C GLU A 517 -16.19 2.32 -24.34
N THR A 518 -16.91 1.74 -23.40
CA THR A 518 -16.37 0.82 -22.39
C THR A 518 -16.67 -0.62 -22.76
N LYS A 519 -15.80 -1.52 -22.31
CA LYS A 519 -15.97 -2.97 -22.42
C LYS A 519 -16.08 -3.59 -21.02
N PRO A 520 -16.92 -4.62 -20.83
CA PRO A 520 -17.02 -5.32 -19.57
C PRO A 520 -15.68 -6.00 -19.24
N TYR A 521 -15.32 -5.98 -17.95
CA TYR A 521 -14.10 -6.60 -17.47
C TYR A 521 -14.05 -8.10 -17.75
N THR A 522 -12.90 -8.58 -18.22
CA THR A 522 -12.57 -10.01 -18.34
C THR A 522 -11.23 -10.30 -17.69
N PRO A 523 -11.12 -11.32 -16.80
CA PRO A 523 -9.86 -11.60 -16.09
C PRO A 523 -8.73 -12.03 -17.02
N PHE A 524 -9.05 -12.67 -18.13
CA PHE A 524 -8.05 -13.20 -19.08
C PHE A 524 -7.15 -12.13 -19.72
N LYS A 525 -7.59 -10.87 -19.75
CA LYS A 525 -6.77 -9.76 -20.27
C LYS A 525 -5.59 -9.41 -19.37
N SER A 526 -5.69 -9.68 -18.07
CA SER A 526 -4.68 -9.32 -17.07
C SER A 526 -4.11 -10.53 -16.31
N LEU A 527 -4.59 -11.75 -16.58
CA LEU A 527 -4.16 -12.94 -15.86
C LEU A 527 -2.80 -13.49 -16.32
N TRP A 528 -2.36 -13.14 -17.53
CA TRP A 528 -1.13 -13.70 -18.06
C TRP A 528 0.10 -12.99 -17.49
N PRO A 529 1.08 -13.75 -16.93
CA PRO A 529 2.30 -13.18 -16.38
C PRO A 529 3.22 -12.68 -17.51
N ASN A 530 3.99 -11.65 -17.20
CA ASN A 530 5.03 -11.11 -18.08
C ASN A 530 6.45 -11.55 -17.65
N TYR A 531 6.55 -12.57 -16.81
CA TYR A 531 7.82 -13.06 -16.30
C TYR A 531 7.84 -14.57 -16.11
N ILE A 532 9.04 -15.12 -16.14
CA ILE A 532 9.38 -16.47 -15.73
C ILE A 532 10.56 -16.35 -14.75
N ARG A 533 10.50 -17.04 -13.62
CA ARG A 533 11.59 -17.05 -12.65
C ARG A 533 12.31 -18.39 -12.66
N PRO A 534 13.62 -18.42 -12.40
CA PRO A 534 14.30 -19.66 -12.05
C PRO A 534 13.66 -20.28 -10.80
N ASP A 535 13.57 -21.59 -10.77
CA ASP A 535 13.00 -22.33 -9.67
C ASP A 535 13.96 -23.45 -9.28
N LEU A 536 14.59 -23.29 -8.11
CA LEU A 536 15.60 -24.20 -7.60
C LEU A 536 15.05 -24.86 -6.33
N PHE A 537 15.13 -26.14 -6.28
CA PHE A 537 14.83 -26.93 -5.09
C PHE A 537 16.01 -27.86 -4.81
N ALA A 538 16.54 -27.78 -3.60
CA ALA A 538 17.61 -28.64 -3.14
C ALA A 538 17.16 -29.33 -1.85
N ALA A 539 17.07 -30.65 -1.87
CA ALA A 539 16.93 -31.52 -0.73
C ALA A 539 18.23 -32.27 -0.47
N ALA A 540 18.34 -32.94 0.65
CA ALA A 540 19.55 -33.71 0.97
C ALA A 540 19.90 -34.80 -0.08
N THR A 541 18.89 -35.26 -0.80
CA THR A 541 18.97 -36.39 -1.75
C THR A 541 18.47 -36.02 -3.15
N ASP A 542 18.12 -34.76 -3.42
CA ASP A 542 17.58 -34.36 -4.74
C ASP A 542 17.84 -32.91 -5.05
N LEU A 543 18.45 -32.66 -6.19
CA LEU A 543 18.58 -31.30 -6.77
C LEU A 543 17.61 -31.19 -7.95
N GLN A 544 16.68 -30.24 -7.85
CA GLN A 544 15.76 -29.94 -8.93
C GLN A 544 15.99 -28.53 -9.46
N ILE A 545 16.06 -28.40 -10.77
CA ILE A 545 16.21 -27.12 -11.45
C ILE A 545 15.03 -26.93 -12.42
N GLY A 546 14.45 -25.75 -12.42
CA GLY A 546 13.30 -25.49 -13.25
C GLY A 546 12.99 -24.01 -13.45
N ILE A 547 11.79 -23.80 -13.91
CA ILE A 547 11.20 -22.45 -14.10
C ILE A 547 9.78 -22.43 -13.55
N ALA A 548 9.38 -21.28 -13.04
CA ALA A 548 8.03 -21.07 -12.54
C ALA A 548 7.53 -19.67 -12.87
N THR A 549 6.22 -19.50 -12.87
CA THR A 549 5.54 -18.21 -12.97
C THR A 549 4.33 -18.20 -12.08
N LYS A 550 3.95 -17.00 -11.62
CA LYS A 550 2.73 -16.76 -10.86
C LYS A 550 2.09 -15.48 -11.36
N SER A 551 0.79 -15.46 -11.48
CA SER A 551 0.05 -14.28 -11.89
C SER A 551 -1.24 -14.12 -11.12
N ARG A 552 -1.76 -12.89 -11.16
CA ARG A 552 -3.10 -12.55 -10.70
C ARG A 552 -3.74 -11.59 -11.69
N ASP A 553 -5.04 -11.59 -11.77
CA ASP A 553 -5.76 -10.55 -12.49
C ASP A 553 -5.71 -9.20 -11.75
N VAL A 554 -6.08 -8.11 -12.41
CA VAL A 554 -6.07 -6.75 -11.81
C VAL A 554 -7.00 -6.61 -10.60
N THR A 555 -7.99 -7.47 -10.45
CA THR A 555 -8.89 -7.48 -9.28
C THR A 555 -8.34 -8.27 -8.10
N GLY A 556 -7.32 -9.11 -8.32
CA GLY A 556 -6.80 -10.07 -7.36
C GLY A 556 -7.72 -11.26 -7.09
N ASN A 557 -8.82 -11.40 -7.85
CA ASN A 557 -9.80 -12.47 -7.67
C ASN A 557 -9.40 -13.78 -8.37
N TYR A 558 -8.59 -13.70 -9.41
CA TYR A 558 -8.08 -14.84 -10.16
C TYR A 558 -6.57 -14.92 -9.98
N ILE A 559 -6.08 -16.06 -9.56
CA ILE A 559 -4.65 -16.32 -9.37
C ILE A 559 -4.30 -17.55 -10.18
N PHE A 560 -3.22 -17.47 -10.92
CA PHE A 560 -2.63 -18.55 -11.70
C PHE A 560 -1.20 -18.77 -11.25
N ASP A 561 -0.78 -20.04 -11.11
CA ASP A 561 0.55 -20.45 -10.72
C ASP A 561 0.93 -21.70 -11.55
N ALA A 562 2.12 -21.71 -12.14
CA ALA A 562 2.61 -22.86 -12.90
C ALA A 562 4.14 -22.97 -12.80
N GLY A 563 4.64 -24.19 -12.79
CA GLY A 563 6.07 -24.46 -12.76
C GLY A 563 6.41 -25.84 -13.28
N ILE A 564 7.65 -25.97 -13.74
CA ILE A 564 8.24 -27.20 -14.22
C ILE A 564 9.66 -27.30 -13.68
N ARG A 565 10.05 -28.47 -13.12
CA ARG A 565 11.38 -28.76 -12.60
C ARG A 565 11.87 -30.11 -13.08
N TYR A 566 13.15 -30.22 -13.29
CA TYR A 566 13.82 -31.49 -13.55
C TYR A 566 14.61 -31.89 -12.32
N SER A 567 14.35 -33.10 -11.82
CA SER A 567 15.10 -33.78 -10.74
C SER A 567 16.25 -34.54 -11.36
N PHE A 568 17.47 -34.25 -10.92
CA PHE A 568 18.67 -34.94 -11.43
C PHE A 568 18.86 -36.30 -10.81
N ASP A 569 18.45 -36.51 -9.56
CA ASP A 569 18.64 -37.77 -8.85
C ASP A 569 17.65 -38.85 -9.31
N THR A 570 16.41 -38.43 -9.54
CA THR A 570 15.35 -39.36 -9.98
C THR A 570 15.12 -39.37 -11.48
N ASN A 571 15.85 -38.54 -12.24
CA ASN A 571 15.67 -38.33 -13.69
C ASN A 571 14.20 -38.06 -14.06
N PHE A 572 13.53 -37.21 -13.28
CA PHE A 572 12.08 -37.04 -13.35
C PHE A 572 11.70 -35.56 -13.65
N LEU A 573 10.68 -35.40 -14.49
CA LEU A 573 10.10 -34.09 -14.78
C LEU A 573 8.92 -33.84 -13.85
N ALA A 574 9.14 -32.98 -12.85
CA ALA A 574 8.12 -32.50 -11.95
C ALA A 574 7.39 -31.28 -12.59
N LEU A 575 6.10 -31.20 -12.38
CA LEU A 575 5.30 -30.06 -12.85
C LEU A 575 4.17 -29.76 -11.88
N GLY A 576 3.75 -28.50 -11.85
CA GLY A 576 2.65 -28.04 -11.03
C GLY A 576 1.89 -26.92 -11.73
N ALA A 577 0.57 -26.91 -11.51
CA ALA A 577 -0.29 -25.81 -11.93
C ALA A 577 -1.39 -25.60 -10.90
N ALA A 578 -1.74 -24.36 -10.64
CA ALA A 578 -2.85 -23.99 -9.76
C ALA A 578 -3.64 -22.85 -10.35
N ILE A 579 -4.93 -22.89 -10.14
CA ILE A 579 -5.85 -21.77 -10.41
C ILE A 579 -6.71 -21.54 -9.18
N GLN A 580 -6.84 -20.28 -8.79
CA GLN A 580 -7.74 -19.87 -7.72
C GLN A 580 -8.67 -18.79 -8.24
N VAL A 581 -9.94 -18.92 -7.90
CA VAL A 581 -10.99 -17.92 -8.18
C VAL A 581 -11.56 -17.48 -6.84
N ARG A 582 -11.22 -16.27 -6.43
CA ARG A 582 -11.54 -15.75 -5.09
C ARG A 582 -11.01 -16.68 -3.99
N ARG A 583 -11.90 -17.36 -3.30
CA ARG A 583 -11.60 -18.24 -2.15
C ARG A 583 -11.55 -19.72 -2.49
N ILE A 584 -11.87 -20.10 -3.72
CA ILE A 584 -11.90 -21.50 -4.15
C ILE A 584 -10.84 -21.72 -5.21
N GLY A 585 -10.14 -22.84 -5.15
CA GLY A 585 -9.11 -23.14 -6.12
C GLY A 585 -8.91 -24.64 -6.34
N ALA A 586 -8.17 -24.90 -7.41
CA ALA A 586 -7.71 -26.23 -7.76
C ALA A 586 -6.20 -26.21 -8.03
N ARG A 587 -5.51 -27.26 -7.63
CA ARG A 587 -4.09 -27.45 -7.86
C ARG A 587 -3.84 -28.87 -8.36
N TYR A 588 -2.93 -28.99 -9.31
CA TYR A 588 -2.35 -30.25 -9.74
C TYR A 588 -0.85 -30.18 -9.56
N THR A 589 -0.27 -31.22 -8.99
CA THR A 589 1.19 -31.39 -8.88
C THR A 589 1.59 -32.79 -9.29
N ARG A 590 2.72 -32.88 -9.99
CA ARG A 590 3.41 -34.13 -10.31
C ARG A 590 4.86 -33.98 -9.87
N TYR A 591 5.32 -34.87 -8.99
CA TYR A 591 6.65 -34.74 -8.41
C TYR A 591 7.22 -36.11 -8.05
N PRO A 592 8.57 -36.27 -8.04
CA PRO A 592 9.22 -37.46 -7.51
C PRO A 592 9.29 -37.36 -5.98
N LEU A 593 9.25 -38.47 -5.30
CA LEU A 593 9.57 -38.58 -3.89
C LEU A 593 10.52 -39.77 -3.68
N SER A 594 11.66 -39.51 -3.04
CA SER A 594 12.61 -40.54 -2.60
C SER A 594 12.53 -40.65 -1.08
N TYR A 595 12.42 -41.87 -0.57
CA TYR A 595 12.43 -42.13 0.87
C TYR A 595 13.06 -43.47 1.18
N THR A 596 13.67 -43.58 2.36
CA THR A 596 14.24 -44.81 2.85
C THR A 596 13.22 -45.53 3.71
N THR A 597 12.98 -46.80 3.41
CA THR A 597 12.08 -47.66 4.18
C THR A 597 12.73 -48.07 5.52
N ALA A 598 11.95 -48.69 6.43
CA ALA A 598 12.46 -49.26 7.67
C ALA A 598 13.46 -50.41 7.46
N LEU A 599 13.52 -50.94 6.24
CA LEU A 599 14.46 -51.99 5.83
C LEU A 599 15.72 -51.42 5.14
N ASP A 600 15.95 -50.13 5.28
CA ASP A 600 17.07 -49.37 4.65
C ASP A 600 17.11 -49.43 3.12
N GLN A 601 15.94 -49.60 2.51
CA GLN A 601 15.78 -49.59 1.06
C GLN A 601 15.31 -48.21 0.61
N THR A 602 16.00 -47.61 -0.33
CA THR A 602 15.54 -46.36 -0.97
C THR A 602 14.46 -46.69 -2.00
N VAL A 603 13.34 -46.02 -1.92
CA VAL A 603 12.23 -46.17 -2.86
C VAL A 603 11.96 -44.79 -3.49
N ASP A 604 12.01 -44.76 -4.82
CA ASP A 604 11.68 -43.61 -5.62
C ASP A 604 10.28 -43.78 -6.22
N GLU A 605 9.43 -42.80 -5.99
CA GLU A 605 8.04 -42.83 -6.44
C GLU A 605 7.68 -41.57 -7.28
N ALA A 606 6.92 -41.80 -8.35
CA ALA A 606 6.24 -40.72 -9.05
C ALA A 606 4.86 -40.46 -8.43
N ARG A 607 4.62 -39.26 -7.95
CA ARG A 607 3.35 -38.87 -7.35
C ARG A 607 2.63 -37.86 -8.20
N ASN A 608 1.32 -38.06 -8.34
CA ASN A 608 0.40 -37.04 -8.89
C ASN A 608 -0.63 -36.70 -7.82
N GLU A 609 -0.83 -35.45 -7.59
CA GLU A 609 -1.78 -34.93 -6.59
C GLU A 609 -2.72 -33.93 -7.20
N VAL A 610 -4.01 -34.05 -6.92
CA VAL A 610 -5.05 -33.07 -7.22
C VAL A 610 -5.59 -32.59 -5.89
N LYS A 611 -5.64 -31.27 -5.73
CA LYS A 611 -6.18 -30.62 -4.54
C LYS A 611 -7.27 -29.64 -4.95
N LEU A 612 -8.45 -29.76 -4.37
CA LEU A 612 -9.49 -28.75 -4.40
C LEU A 612 -9.54 -28.08 -3.03
N PHE A 613 -9.54 -26.76 -2.97
CA PHE A 613 -9.49 -26.05 -1.70
C PHE A 613 -10.44 -24.86 -1.65
N TRP A 614 -10.86 -24.54 -0.43
CA TRP A 614 -11.62 -23.34 -0.09
C TRP A 614 -10.95 -22.62 1.08
N ARG A 615 -10.71 -21.30 0.91
CA ARG A 615 -10.09 -20.43 1.91
C ARG A 615 -11.11 -19.41 2.43
N PRO A 616 -11.92 -19.74 3.45
CA PRO A 616 -12.90 -18.82 4.01
C PRO A 616 -12.27 -17.57 4.62
N ILE A 617 -11.03 -17.69 5.13
CA ILE A 617 -10.20 -16.59 5.64
C ILE A 617 -9.02 -16.46 4.68
N GLU A 618 -8.83 -15.28 4.14
CA GLU A 618 -7.79 -15.00 3.16
C GLU A 618 -6.42 -14.96 3.84
N GLU A 619 -5.46 -15.67 3.28
CA GLU A 619 -4.07 -15.60 3.70
C GLU A 619 -3.49 -14.26 3.20
N LYS A 620 -3.04 -13.40 4.11
CA LYS A 620 -2.25 -12.22 3.75
C LYS A 620 -0.89 -12.70 3.26
N THR A 621 -0.66 -12.69 1.97
CA THR A 621 0.67 -12.95 1.39
C THR A 621 1.55 -11.72 1.61
N ILE A 622 2.66 -11.90 2.30
CA ILE A 622 3.68 -10.87 2.45
C ILE A 622 4.39 -10.71 1.10
N SER A 623 4.38 -9.50 0.55
CA SER A 623 5.19 -9.19 -0.61
C SER A 623 6.66 -8.99 -0.20
N ILE A 624 7.60 -9.12 -1.15
CA ILE A 624 9.01 -8.76 -0.91
C ILE A 624 9.12 -7.26 -0.52
N GLU A 625 8.25 -6.40 -1.06
CA GLU A 625 8.16 -5.00 -0.65
C GLU A 625 7.72 -4.84 0.79
N ASP A 626 6.77 -5.64 1.27
CA ASP A 626 6.35 -5.64 2.67
C ASP A 626 7.47 -6.15 3.57
N LEU A 627 8.25 -7.12 3.11
CA LEU A 627 9.43 -7.63 3.82
C LEU A 627 10.55 -6.58 3.93
N LEU A 628 10.82 -5.85 2.87
CA LEU A 628 11.83 -4.78 2.84
C LEU A 628 11.37 -3.52 3.59
N ARG A 629 10.06 -3.27 3.67
CA ARG A 629 9.46 -2.17 4.43
C ARG A 629 9.18 -2.52 5.89
N ALA A 630 9.21 -3.79 6.25
CA ALA A 630 8.79 -4.31 7.55
C ALA A 630 9.88 -4.18 8.63
N ALA A 631 10.46 -3.00 8.80
CA ALA A 631 11.21 -2.71 10.03
C ALA A 631 10.31 -2.68 11.30
N ASP A 632 8.98 -2.68 11.16
CA ASP A 632 8.02 -2.46 12.27
C ASP A 632 6.94 -3.54 12.41
N GLY A 633 7.33 -4.80 12.36
CA GLY A 633 6.44 -5.90 12.69
C GLY A 633 5.90 -6.65 11.46
N LEU A 634 6.42 -7.84 11.30
CA LEU A 634 5.98 -8.81 10.30
C LEU A 634 4.60 -9.34 10.71
N GLU A 635 3.55 -8.93 10.03
CA GLU A 635 2.29 -9.67 10.05
C GLU A 635 2.41 -10.82 9.03
N LEU A 636 2.82 -11.99 9.50
CA LEU A 636 2.76 -13.22 8.70
C LEU A 636 1.29 -13.58 8.46
N GLY A 637 0.99 -14.11 7.28
CA GLY A 637 -0.37 -14.38 6.85
C GLY A 637 -1.21 -15.18 7.84
N GLU A 638 -2.46 -14.79 7.99
CA GLU A 638 -3.48 -15.56 8.70
C GLU A 638 -4.41 -16.22 7.69
N GLY A 639 -4.76 -17.48 7.91
CA GLY A 639 -5.64 -18.17 6.99
C GLY A 639 -6.28 -19.42 7.56
N LEU A 640 -7.42 -19.76 7.00
CA LEU A 640 -8.11 -21.04 7.19
C LEU A 640 -8.35 -21.65 5.81
N GLU A 641 -7.93 -22.89 5.62
CA GLU A 641 -8.14 -23.63 4.39
C GLU A 641 -8.79 -24.98 4.67
N LEU A 642 -9.83 -25.28 3.91
CA LEU A 642 -10.44 -26.60 3.82
C LEU A 642 -10.10 -27.17 2.45
N SER A 643 -9.63 -28.41 2.38
CA SER A 643 -9.31 -29.04 1.11
C SER A 643 -9.72 -30.49 1.04
N VAL A 644 -9.99 -30.93 -0.20
CA VAL A 644 -10.14 -32.33 -0.58
C VAL A 644 -9.03 -32.65 -1.55
N ASN A 645 -8.29 -33.68 -1.24
CA ASN A 645 -7.08 -34.07 -1.94
C ASN A 645 -7.22 -35.48 -2.46
N TRP A 646 -6.63 -35.71 -3.61
CA TRP A 646 -6.50 -37.06 -4.21
C TRP A 646 -5.09 -37.24 -4.74
N ARG A 647 -4.44 -38.35 -4.35
CA ARG A 647 -3.08 -38.66 -4.75
C ARG A 647 -3.05 -40.03 -5.43
N THR A 648 -2.25 -40.11 -6.49
CA THR A 648 -1.85 -41.39 -7.09
C THR A 648 -0.33 -41.49 -7.13
N TRP A 649 0.22 -42.66 -6.90
CA TRP A 649 1.66 -42.90 -6.97
C TRP A 649 2.01 -44.27 -7.52
N LYS A 650 3.20 -44.36 -8.08
CA LYS A 650 3.81 -45.63 -8.52
C LYS A 650 5.32 -45.55 -8.32
N PRO A 651 6.00 -46.69 -8.11
CA PRO A 651 7.45 -46.74 -8.16
C PRO A 651 7.99 -46.22 -9.49
N LEU A 652 9.13 -45.53 -9.46
CA LEU A 652 9.84 -45.08 -10.66
C LEU A 652 10.60 -46.20 -11.33
N GLU A 653 11.10 -47.15 -10.52
CA GLU A 653 11.78 -48.36 -10.98
C GLU A 653 10.96 -49.62 -10.62
N GLY A 654 10.92 -50.60 -11.53
CA GLY A 654 10.22 -51.85 -11.38
C GLY A 654 8.76 -51.87 -11.86
N GLU A 655 8.16 -53.08 -11.91
CA GLU A 655 6.76 -53.30 -12.26
C GLU A 655 5.87 -53.03 -11.04
N GLY A 656 5.28 -51.84 -10.97
CA GLY A 656 4.30 -51.50 -9.93
C GLY A 656 3.01 -50.93 -10.49
N SER A 657 1.86 -51.32 -9.93
CA SER A 657 0.57 -50.70 -10.24
C SER A 657 0.44 -49.32 -9.56
N TYR A 658 -0.33 -48.41 -10.15
CA TYR A 658 -0.71 -47.19 -9.48
C TYR A 658 -1.51 -47.50 -8.21
N ARG A 659 -1.12 -46.86 -7.11
CA ARG A 659 -1.91 -46.78 -5.88
C ARG A 659 -2.57 -45.42 -5.80
N ASP A 660 -3.68 -45.34 -5.11
CA ASP A 660 -4.42 -44.09 -4.95
C ASP A 660 -4.93 -43.90 -3.52
N GLU A 661 -5.08 -42.67 -3.13
CA GLU A 661 -5.54 -42.28 -1.81
C GLU A 661 -6.25 -40.90 -1.89
N GLY A 662 -7.33 -40.78 -1.13
CA GLY A 662 -8.04 -39.53 -0.94
C GLY A 662 -8.01 -39.08 0.52
N TRP A 663 -7.98 -37.79 0.78
CA TRP A 663 -8.11 -37.26 2.14
C TRP A 663 -8.74 -35.87 2.13
N ALA A 664 -9.40 -35.49 3.24
CA ALA A 664 -9.83 -34.14 3.54
C ALA A 664 -8.84 -33.52 4.54
N ALA A 665 -8.54 -32.25 4.37
CA ALA A 665 -7.66 -31.52 5.27
C ALA A 665 -8.27 -30.19 5.71
N LEU A 666 -8.02 -29.84 6.98
CA LEU A 666 -8.30 -28.55 7.58
C LEU A 666 -6.96 -27.97 8.04
N SER A 667 -6.56 -26.86 7.46
CA SER A 667 -5.31 -26.18 7.81
C SER A 667 -5.63 -24.77 8.30
N PHE A 668 -4.94 -24.32 9.35
CA PHE A 668 -5.03 -22.94 9.82
C PHE A 668 -3.67 -22.36 10.17
N VAL A 669 -3.54 -21.04 10.05
CA VAL A 669 -2.37 -20.27 10.48
C VAL A 669 -2.89 -19.01 11.15
N LYS A 670 -2.35 -18.68 12.31
CA LYS A 670 -2.65 -17.44 13.01
C LYS A 670 -1.43 -16.87 13.72
N HIS A 671 -1.29 -15.53 13.70
CA HIS A 671 -0.19 -14.83 14.34
C HIS A 671 -0.69 -13.88 15.43
N TRP A 672 0.08 -13.80 16.53
CA TRP A 672 -0.12 -12.93 17.67
C TRP A 672 1.19 -12.18 17.97
N GLY A 673 1.48 -11.11 17.23
CA GLY A 673 2.75 -10.40 17.33
C GLY A 673 3.92 -11.28 16.89
N ILE A 674 4.88 -11.54 17.79
CA ILE A 674 6.06 -12.38 17.52
C ILE A 674 5.76 -13.89 17.55
N LEU A 675 4.60 -14.29 18.05
CA LEU A 675 4.19 -15.68 18.16
C LEU A 675 3.21 -16.03 17.04
N GLY A 676 3.49 -17.07 16.29
CA GLY A 676 2.57 -17.66 15.32
C GLY A 676 2.19 -19.08 15.74
N GLY A 677 0.97 -19.49 15.42
CA GLY A 677 0.50 -20.85 15.57
C GLY A 677 -0.08 -21.37 14.26
N TRP A 678 0.15 -22.64 13.97
CA TRP A 678 -0.46 -23.30 12.83
C TRP A 678 -0.91 -24.72 13.21
N GLY A 679 -1.88 -25.24 12.46
CA GLY A 679 -2.33 -26.61 12.62
C GLY A 679 -2.85 -27.19 11.32
N ASN A 680 -2.72 -28.49 11.18
CA ASN A 680 -3.24 -29.26 10.06
C ASN A 680 -3.86 -30.55 10.58
N LEU A 681 -5.13 -30.77 10.26
CA LEU A 681 -5.86 -32.01 10.53
C LEU A 681 -6.17 -32.67 9.19
N GLU A 682 -5.77 -33.94 9.01
CA GLU A 682 -6.03 -34.71 7.81
C GLU A 682 -6.82 -35.97 8.16
N ILE A 683 -7.82 -36.28 7.35
CA ILE A 683 -8.66 -37.48 7.49
C ILE A 683 -8.63 -38.20 6.14
N PHE A 684 -8.08 -39.41 6.13
CA PHE A 684 -7.87 -40.21 4.95
C PHE A 684 -9.00 -41.23 4.75
N THR A 685 -9.22 -41.63 3.51
CA THR A 685 -10.24 -42.62 3.15
C THR A 685 -9.97 -44.02 3.75
N GLU A 686 -8.73 -44.34 4.09
CA GLU A 686 -8.29 -45.63 4.64
C GLU A 686 -8.25 -45.66 6.18
N ASN A 687 -9.21 -45.00 6.85
CA ASN A 687 -9.29 -45.00 8.33
C ASN A 687 -8.01 -44.46 9.04
N ARG A 688 -7.27 -43.57 8.38
CA ARG A 688 -6.11 -42.91 8.97
C ARG A 688 -6.46 -41.46 9.26
N GLN A 689 -5.86 -40.91 10.28
CA GLN A 689 -5.97 -39.51 10.66
C GLN A 689 -4.60 -39.01 11.07
N SER A 690 -4.30 -37.77 10.74
CA SER A 690 -3.11 -37.10 11.25
C SER A 690 -3.45 -35.70 11.78
N LEU A 691 -2.82 -35.30 12.86
CA LEU A 691 -2.88 -33.98 13.44
C LEU A 691 -1.45 -33.48 13.61
N SER A 692 -1.15 -32.35 13.01
CA SER A 692 0.10 -31.62 13.25
C SER A 692 -0.19 -30.21 13.74
N LEU A 693 0.55 -29.79 14.76
CA LEU A 693 0.49 -28.46 15.34
C LEU A 693 1.90 -27.89 15.40
N GLY A 694 2.05 -26.61 15.21
CA GLY A 694 3.34 -25.95 15.32
C GLY A 694 3.22 -24.54 15.82
N ILE A 695 4.35 -24.06 16.33
CA ILE A 695 4.51 -22.71 16.84
C ILE A 695 5.70 -22.08 16.12
N ASN A 696 5.51 -20.87 15.61
CA ASN A 696 6.55 -20.07 14.98
C ASN A 696 6.92 -18.93 15.92
N LEU A 697 8.20 -18.73 16.17
CA LEU A 697 8.72 -17.58 16.90
C LEU A 697 9.53 -16.72 15.93
N LEU A 698 9.25 -15.41 15.95
CA LEU A 698 9.93 -14.42 15.14
C LEU A 698 10.87 -13.61 16.01
N PHE A 699 12.13 -13.51 15.65
CA PHE A 699 13.16 -12.79 16.39
C PHE A 699 13.85 -11.76 15.51
N GLY A 700 14.14 -10.60 16.08
CA GLY A 700 15.03 -9.56 15.54
C GLY A 700 14.33 -8.36 14.91
N ASP A 701 14.98 -7.22 14.99
CA ASP A 701 14.50 -5.95 14.45
C ASP A 701 15.04 -5.66 13.03
N GLN A 702 16.24 -6.15 12.71
CA GLN A 702 16.91 -5.94 11.43
C GLN A 702 17.12 -7.24 10.63
N ILE A 703 17.27 -8.37 11.33
CA ILE A 703 17.38 -9.70 10.74
C ILE A 703 16.26 -10.55 11.37
N ILE A 704 15.32 -11.01 10.54
CA ILE A 704 14.22 -11.83 11.02
C ILE A 704 14.67 -13.29 11.04
N SER A 705 14.72 -13.86 12.24
CA SER A 705 14.94 -15.28 12.44
C SER A 705 13.61 -15.93 12.78
N VAL A 706 13.30 -17.04 12.11
CA VAL A 706 12.10 -17.84 12.36
C VAL A 706 12.52 -19.15 13.01
N MET A 707 12.02 -19.40 14.20
CA MET A 707 12.13 -20.70 14.86
C MET A 707 10.78 -21.40 14.81
N ASP A 708 10.77 -22.62 14.26
CA ASP A 708 9.57 -23.40 14.02
C ASP A 708 9.63 -24.69 14.86
N LEU A 709 8.70 -24.82 15.79
CA LEU A 709 8.53 -26.01 16.63
C LEU A 709 7.28 -26.75 16.20
N MET A 710 7.40 -28.04 15.95
CA MET A 710 6.30 -28.89 15.50
C MET A 710 6.11 -30.12 16.37
N ALA A 711 4.85 -30.45 16.63
CA ALA A 711 4.44 -31.75 17.17
C ALA A 711 3.31 -32.33 16.31
N GLY A 712 3.27 -33.65 16.16
CA GLY A 712 2.20 -34.29 15.42
C GLY A 712 1.92 -35.69 15.92
N ARG A 713 0.73 -36.19 15.63
CA ARG A 713 0.30 -37.55 15.91
C ARG A 713 -0.53 -38.11 14.76
N ALA A 714 -0.29 -39.33 14.38
CA ALA A 714 -1.09 -40.06 13.42
C ALA A 714 -1.80 -41.24 14.11
N TRP A 715 -2.98 -41.57 13.65
CA TRP A 715 -3.80 -42.69 14.09
C TRP A 715 -4.21 -43.52 12.88
N GLY A 716 -4.45 -44.82 13.08
CA GLY A 716 -4.83 -45.78 12.06
C GLY A 716 -3.66 -46.63 11.57
N GLU A 717 -3.85 -47.39 10.52
CA GLU A 717 -2.80 -48.23 9.95
C GLU A 717 -1.79 -47.42 9.16
N PRO A 718 -0.50 -47.40 9.56
CA PRO A 718 0.51 -46.62 8.83
C PRO A 718 0.80 -47.28 7.49
N THR A 719 0.59 -46.60 6.40
CA THR A 719 1.23 -46.98 5.13
C THR A 719 2.65 -46.42 5.13
N LEU A 720 3.58 -47.25 4.70
CA LEU A 720 5.01 -46.93 4.62
C LEU A 720 5.25 -45.56 4.00
N GLY A 721 5.94 -44.67 4.71
CA GLY A 721 6.41 -43.39 4.24
C GLY A 721 5.43 -42.21 4.30
N HIS A 722 4.14 -42.41 4.56
CA HIS A 722 3.12 -41.35 4.44
C HIS A 722 2.67 -40.74 5.76
N THR A 723 2.86 -41.40 6.88
CA THR A 723 2.37 -40.98 8.21
C THR A 723 3.43 -40.90 9.29
N THR A 724 4.70 -41.10 8.95
CA THR A 724 5.79 -40.95 9.91
C THR A 724 6.21 -39.51 10.03
N PHE A 725 6.03 -38.93 11.23
CA PHE A 725 6.66 -37.69 11.57
C PHE A 725 8.17 -37.91 11.72
N ARG A 726 8.96 -37.29 10.86
CA ARG A 726 10.42 -37.29 11.01
C ARG A 726 10.85 -36.13 11.86
N ILE A 727 11.54 -36.39 12.97
CA ILE A 727 12.17 -35.37 13.81
C ILE A 727 13.59 -35.17 13.27
N GLY A 728 13.91 -33.93 12.90
CA GLY A 728 15.22 -33.52 12.38
C GLY A 728 15.30 -33.77 10.87
N GLY A 729 15.06 -32.78 10.13
CA GLY A 729 15.32 -32.66 8.70
C GLY A 729 16.02 -31.36 8.42
N ASN A 730 16.64 -31.23 7.26
CA ASN A 730 17.10 -29.94 6.79
C ASN A 730 15.97 -28.93 6.81
N ILE A 731 16.28 -27.68 7.17
CA ILE A 731 15.33 -26.57 7.19
C ILE A 731 14.49 -26.51 5.89
N GLY A 732 15.06 -26.96 4.75
CA GLY A 732 14.37 -27.11 3.47
C GLY A 732 13.23 -28.16 3.49
N GLU A 733 13.43 -29.33 4.05
CA GLU A 733 12.40 -30.38 4.05
C GLU A 733 11.21 -30.06 4.96
N GLY A 734 11.46 -29.53 6.16
CA GLY A 734 10.39 -29.17 7.09
C GLY A 734 9.52 -28.02 6.57
N TYR A 735 10.11 -27.06 5.90
CA TYR A 735 9.41 -25.86 5.41
C TYR A 735 8.64 -26.09 4.11
N PHE A 736 9.16 -26.97 3.24
CA PHE A 736 8.59 -27.22 1.91
C PHE A 736 7.60 -28.39 1.88
N THR A 737 7.73 -29.37 2.75
CA THR A 737 6.82 -30.54 2.80
C THR A 737 5.52 -30.28 3.56
N ARG A 738 5.49 -29.25 4.43
CA ARG A 738 4.30 -28.92 5.24
C ARG A 738 3.16 -28.30 4.46
N ASN A 739 3.47 -27.63 3.38
CA ASN A 739 2.47 -26.95 2.57
C ASN A 739 2.76 -27.22 1.10
N PRO A 740 2.18 -28.28 0.51
CA PRO A 740 2.29 -28.52 -0.93
C PRO A 740 1.86 -27.29 -1.76
N SER A 741 1.07 -26.39 -1.16
CA SER A 741 0.76 -25.10 -1.76
C SER A 741 1.97 -24.17 -1.91
N ARG A 742 3.07 -24.43 -1.22
CA ARG A 742 4.33 -23.69 -1.31
C ARG A 742 5.43 -24.41 -2.08
N LEU A 743 5.16 -25.57 -2.68
CA LEU A 743 6.10 -26.22 -3.61
C LEU A 743 6.41 -25.34 -4.81
N PHE A 744 5.51 -24.38 -5.09
CA PHE A 744 5.69 -23.30 -6.03
C PHE A 744 5.26 -21.99 -5.32
N PRO A 745 6.17 -21.30 -4.61
CA PRO A 745 5.87 -20.04 -3.94
C PRO A 745 5.51 -18.90 -4.91
#